data_80ec508c66eacfbf290b5196c911d19a
#
_entry.id   80ec508c66eacfbf290b5196c911d19a
#
_cell.length_a   1.000
_cell.length_b   1.000
_cell.length_c   1.000
_cell.angle_alpha   90.00
_cell.angle_beta   90.00
_cell.angle_gamma   90.00
#
_symmetry.space_group_name_H-M   'P 1'
#
loop_
_entity.id
_entity.type
_entity.pdbx_description
1 polymer ?
#
loop_
_entity_poly.entity_id
_entity_poly.type
_entity_poly.pdbx_seq_one_letter_code
_entity_poly.pdbx_strand_id
1 'polypeptide(L)'
;MHILVTNDDGPPSNQSSPYVHSLVHSLQSAGHTVSVILPHQQRSWIGKAHIVGASVKPTYFRPGTLHQEDGTVHHLPRGSDGEPDEGDEWVLIDSTPASCVQIGLYHYFKERGPIDVIVSGPNYGRNTTALFALSSGTIGAAMEGACCGKRSIALSYAFSSRNHDPVIIAEASSHSVKVIEHLCANWADEVHLYTVNVPLEPGVSENKVLYTNMLQNTWTGSCFQAVDPTAADDPDLQEKLLRDGGETEGKQPDQTVGNSEKSAYGPRIQHKHFKWAPSFQDVYRSVEESEPGNDGWTVKEQMTSVTPLKANFMLAPGISGEIKLSANQPSLYSLVDCDDSYVQEMVDRALTRRLGSTSKRVSSVSELPDASAPLFQYREYERLDFEHIMSRSSTSLSSAYIIRKALIRKHYLSNTVANWISKHPDSILRHHFKPAFDFELDYAEFLDDALLEAYELNDSLAKNEERPDSEKEWWILKPGMSDRGQGIRIFNSEDQLREIFEEWEEDSDDESGSETNADDAEADGSAALDTGIVTSQLRHFLAQPYIDPPLLLPSSSNRKFHIRTYVLASGSLKVYVFKEMLALFAAKAYCAPHEEEDDVADLARHLTNTCFQEGGSSNEGSVRRFWDLDHHVPGLSADWKEKIFDQICSVTGEVFEAAARGMMVHFQTLPNAFELFGVDFLVDATGDVWLLELNAYPDFAQTGENLKEAVVGRLFEEVVDVAVKPFFGLGDGAGTDDMKLVADIDLGRHA
;
A
#
# COMPACT_ATOMS: atom_id res chain seq x y z
N MET A 1 13.65 -44.67 -13.26
CA MET A 1 13.47 -43.49 -14.17
C MET A 1 14.82 -43.06 -14.70
N HIS A 2 14.83 -42.48 -15.91
CA HIS A 2 15.99 -41.79 -16.44
C HIS A 2 15.89 -40.29 -16.11
N ILE A 3 16.78 -39.80 -15.26
CA ILE A 3 16.76 -38.45 -14.72
C ILE A 3 17.92 -37.64 -15.31
N LEU A 4 17.60 -36.51 -15.95
CA LEU A 4 18.60 -35.54 -16.35
C LEU A 4 18.81 -34.52 -15.23
N VAL A 5 20.02 -34.48 -14.67
CA VAL A 5 20.40 -33.51 -13.63
C VAL A 5 21.18 -32.37 -14.27
N THR A 6 20.76 -31.15 -13.94
CA THR A 6 21.52 -29.91 -14.23
C THR A 6 21.49 -29.01 -13.00
N ASN A 7 22.20 -27.90 -12.99
CA ASN A 7 22.13 -26.84 -11.97
C ASN A 7 22.60 -25.50 -12.56
N ASP A 8 22.67 -24.47 -11.76
CA ASP A 8 23.30 -23.18 -12.10
C ASP A 8 24.57 -22.90 -11.29
N ASP A 9 24.91 -23.78 -10.36
CA ASP A 9 26.10 -23.67 -9.51
C ASP A 9 27.36 -24.28 -10.11
N GLY A 10 27.22 -25.09 -11.18
CA GLY A 10 28.33 -25.75 -11.85
C GLY A 10 28.75 -27.09 -11.25
N PRO A 11 29.96 -27.58 -11.56
CA PRO A 11 30.48 -28.85 -11.06
C PRO A 11 30.72 -28.81 -9.55
N PRO A 12 30.84 -29.99 -8.87
CA PRO A 12 31.03 -30.08 -7.42
C PRO A 12 32.17 -29.19 -6.91
N SER A 13 31.85 -28.34 -5.95
CA SER A 13 32.77 -27.44 -5.30
C SER A 13 32.23 -27.07 -3.90
N ASN A 14 33.07 -27.02 -2.89
CA ASN A 14 32.69 -26.56 -1.55
C ASN A 14 32.34 -25.07 -1.53
N GLN A 15 32.75 -24.31 -2.55
CA GLN A 15 32.50 -22.87 -2.63
C GLN A 15 31.19 -22.54 -3.34
N SER A 16 30.87 -23.26 -4.43
CA SER A 16 29.76 -22.89 -5.33
C SER A 16 28.70 -23.98 -5.51
N SER A 17 29.07 -25.26 -5.42
CA SER A 17 28.17 -26.37 -5.76
C SER A 17 28.33 -27.58 -4.81
N PRO A 18 28.09 -27.42 -3.48
CA PRO A 18 28.43 -28.45 -2.51
C PRO A 18 27.44 -29.64 -2.48
N TYR A 19 26.32 -29.58 -3.19
CA TYR A 19 25.21 -30.51 -3.03
C TYR A 19 24.98 -31.47 -4.20
N VAL A 20 25.36 -31.10 -5.43
CA VAL A 20 24.98 -31.84 -6.63
C VAL A 20 25.53 -33.26 -6.66
N HIS A 21 26.75 -33.50 -6.15
CA HIS A 21 27.33 -34.85 -6.10
C HIS A 21 26.55 -35.77 -5.15
N SER A 22 26.12 -35.25 -3.99
CA SER A 22 25.32 -36.00 -3.02
C SER A 22 23.94 -36.37 -3.58
N LEU A 23 23.28 -35.46 -4.28
CA LEU A 23 22.02 -35.75 -4.95
C LEU A 23 22.17 -36.83 -6.02
N VAL A 24 23.15 -36.69 -6.91
CA VAL A 24 23.41 -37.66 -7.98
C VAL A 24 23.65 -39.03 -7.38
N HIS A 25 24.51 -39.13 -6.38
CA HIS A 25 24.78 -40.38 -5.65
C HIS A 25 23.54 -40.99 -5.04
N SER A 26 22.68 -40.19 -4.39
CA SER A 26 21.42 -40.64 -3.77
C SER A 26 20.41 -41.14 -4.80
N LEU A 27 20.28 -40.46 -5.96
CA LEU A 27 19.43 -40.88 -7.09
C LEU A 27 19.91 -42.23 -7.67
N GLN A 28 21.21 -42.37 -7.89
CA GLN A 28 21.81 -43.64 -8.37
C GLN A 28 21.62 -44.77 -7.38
N SER A 29 21.82 -44.49 -6.08
CA SER A 29 21.60 -45.46 -4.99
C SER A 29 20.15 -45.92 -4.88
N ALA A 30 19.17 -45.06 -5.26
CA ALA A 30 17.75 -45.40 -5.37
C ALA A 30 17.41 -46.19 -6.64
N GLY A 31 18.39 -46.51 -7.50
CA GLY A 31 18.20 -47.33 -8.71
C GLY A 31 17.76 -46.55 -9.93
N HIS A 32 17.95 -45.21 -9.97
CA HIS A 32 17.65 -44.42 -11.13
C HIS A 32 18.85 -44.36 -12.09
N THR A 33 18.57 -44.28 -13.40
CA THR A 33 19.57 -43.91 -14.41
C THR A 33 19.74 -42.38 -14.36
N VAL A 34 20.94 -41.92 -14.04
CA VAL A 34 21.23 -40.49 -13.91
C VAL A 34 22.17 -40.03 -14.98
N SER A 35 21.79 -39.02 -15.72
CA SER A 35 22.65 -38.31 -16.68
C SER A 35 22.85 -36.88 -16.21
N VAL A 36 24.09 -36.40 -16.20
CA VAL A 36 24.44 -35.10 -15.64
C VAL A 36 25.04 -34.19 -16.70
N ILE A 37 24.48 -32.97 -16.81
CA ILE A 37 25.00 -31.92 -17.68
C ILE A 37 24.91 -30.57 -16.96
N LEU A 38 26.02 -29.90 -16.73
CA LEU A 38 26.10 -28.71 -15.89
C LEU A 38 26.80 -27.56 -16.68
N PRO A 39 26.56 -26.30 -16.31
CA PRO A 39 27.41 -25.22 -16.72
C PRO A 39 28.83 -25.43 -16.16
N HIS A 40 29.84 -25.04 -16.93
CA HIS A 40 31.25 -25.28 -16.53
C HIS A 40 31.68 -24.42 -15.33
N GLN A 41 30.94 -23.35 -15.04
CA GLN A 41 31.10 -22.47 -13.87
C GLN A 41 29.75 -22.00 -13.43
N GLN A 42 29.71 -21.38 -12.29
CA GLN A 42 28.50 -20.83 -11.70
C GLN A 42 27.83 -19.78 -12.60
N ARG A 43 26.50 -19.86 -12.71
CA ARG A 43 25.61 -18.99 -13.51
C ARG A 43 24.39 -18.55 -12.73
N SER A 44 24.56 -18.18 -11.45
CA SER A 44 23.47 -17.70 -10.59
C SER A 44 22.87 -16.41 -11.15
N TRP A 45 21.61 -16.15 -10.81
CA TRP A 45 20.85 -14.94 -11.20
C TRP A 45 20.64 -14.74 -12.71
N ILE A 46 20.87 -15.76 -13.53
CA ILE A 46 20.74 -15.63 -15.00
C ILE A 46 19.31 -15.84 -15.50
N GLY A 47 18.41 -16.41 -14.65
CA GLY A 47 17.07 -16.78 -15.06
C GLY A 47 17.05 -17.81 -16.20
N LYS A 48 15.97 -17.79 -17.02
CA LYS A 48 15.87 -18.60 -18.23
C LYS A 48 16.45 -17.84 -19.43
N ALA A 49 17.69 -18.13 -19.79
CA ALA A 49 18.36 -17.41 -20.85
C ALA A 49 19.27 -18.36 -21.71
N HIS A 50 19.55 -17.95 -22.96
CA HIS A 50 20.55 -18.55 -23.83
C HIS A 50 21.50 -17.47 -24.29
N ILE A 51 22.80 -17.81 -24.40
CA ILE A 51 23.83 -16.92 -24.96
C ILE A 51 23.84 -17.10 -26.46
N VAL A 52 23.37 -16.11 -27.20
CA VAL A 52 23.32 -16.14 -28.68
C VAL A 52 24.63 -15.72 -29.28
N GLY A 53 25.06 -16.40 -30.38
CA GLY A 53 26.24 -16.05 -31.16
C GLY A 53 27.56 -16.66 -30.66
N ALA A 54 27.58 -17.37 -29.53
CA ALA A 54 28.73 -18.10 -29.04
C ALA A 54 28.72 -19.58 -29.48
N SER A 55 29.85 -20.14 -29.91
CA SER A 55 30.03 -21.58 -30.07
C SER A 55 30.28 -22.20 -28.69
N VAL A 56 29.47 -23.18 -28.32
CA VAL A 56 29.54 -23.87 -27.04
C VAL A 56 30.45 -25.10 -27.20
N LYS A 57 31.48 -25.21 -26.35
CA LYS A 57 32.40 -26.36 -26.34
C LYS A 57 32.20 -27.14 -25.04
N PRO A 58 31.90 -28.45 -25.12
CA PRO A 58 31.80 -29.29 -23.94
C PRO A 58 33.18 -29.63 -23.37
N THR A 59 33.20 -29.81 -22.05
CA THR A 59 34.26 -30.53 -21.32
C THR A 59 33.61 -31.60 -20.46
N TYR A 60 34.40 -32.50 -19.89
CA TYR A 60 33.89 -33.68 -19.21
C TYR A 60 34.42 -33.72 -17.78
N PHE A 61 33.57 -33.84 -16.84
CA PHE A 61 33.91 -33.90 -15.42
C PHE A 61 33.77 -35.33 -14.91
N ARG A 62 34.83 -35.81 -14.28
CA ARG A 62 34.85 -37.11 -13.62
C ARG A 62 34.78 -36.87 -12.12
N PRO A 63 33.63 -37.18 -11.47
CA PRO A 63 33.48 -36.98 -10.04
C PRO A 63 34.48 -37.83 -9.29
N GLY A 64 35.02 -37.28 -8.22
CA GLY A 64 35.93 -38.00 -7.33
C GLY A 64 35.18 -38.60 -6.12
N THR A 65 35.77 -38.45 -4.95
CA THR A 65 35.19 -38.93 -3.71
C THR A 65 34.04 -38.03 -3.25
N LEU A 66 32.95 -38.62 -2.81
CA LEU A 66 31.78 -37.87 -2.31
C LEU A 66 32.21 -36.90 -1.20
N HIS A 67 31.74 -35.65 -1.27
CA HIS A 67 32.09 -34.53 -0.38
C HIS A 67 33.56 -34.11 -0.38
N GLN A 68 34.34 -34.47 -1.42
CA GLN A 68 35.71 -33.99 -1.62
C GLN A 68 35.82 -33.25 -2.95
N GLU A 69 36.81 -32.35 -3.07
CA GLU A 69 37.10 -31.59 -4.30
C GLU A 69 38.24 -32.27 -5.08
N ASP A 70 38.14 -33.57 -5.29
CA ASP A 70 39.13 -34.38 -5.99
C ASP A 70 38.71 -34.83 -7.41
N GLY A 71 37.55 -34.31 -7.87
CA GLY A 71 37.10 -34.52 -9.25
C GLY A 71 37.99 -33.82 -10.29
N THR A 72 37.98 -34.33 -11.51
CA THR A 72 38.85 -33.84 -12.59
C THR A 72 38.08 -33.46 -13.84
N VAL A 73 38.53 -32.40 -14.53
CA VAL A 73 37.99 -31.91 -15.83
C VAL A 73 38.85 -32.36 -16.98
N HIS A 74 38.23 -32.92 -18.03
CA HIS A 74 38.87 -33.45 -19.22
C HIS A 74 38.31 -32.78 -20.49
N HIS A 75 39.16 -32.67 -21.55
CA HIS A 75 38.74 -32.13 -22.84
C HIS A 75 38.10 -33.16 -23.76
N LEU A 76 38.31 -34.45 -23.49
CA LEU A 76 37.77 -35.56 -24.27
C LEU A 76 36.98 -36.50 -23.39
N PRO A 77 35.90 -37.12 -23.93
CA PRO A 77 35.10 -38.08 -23.15
C PRO A 77 35.92 -39.37 -22.90
N ARG A 78 35.50 -40.13 -21.88
CA ARG A 78 36.05 -41.44 -21.58
C ARG A 78 36.08 -42.34 -22.81
N GLY A 79 37.02 -43.22 -22.88
CA GLY A 79 37.24 -44.09 -24.06
C GLY A 79 37.91 -43.41 -25.25
N SER A 80 37.78 -42.07 -25.38
CA SER A 80 38.49 -41.29 -26.46
C SER A 80 39.88 -40.87 -26.05
N ASP A 81 40.19 -40.81 -24.78
CA ASP A 81 41.48 -40.39 -24.19
C ASP A 81 42.38 -41.56 -23.77
N GLY A 82 41.95 -42.80 -24.05
CA GLY A 82 42.67 -44.03 -23.69
C GLY A 82 42.42 -44.52 -22.27
N GLU A 83 41.61 -43.85 -21.49
CA GLU A 83 41.13 -44.32 -20.20
C GLU A 83 40.00 -45.34 -20.36
N PRO A 84 39.79 -46.25 -19.37
CA PRO A 84 38.67 -47.19 -19.40
C PRO A 84 37.33 -46.44 -19.51
N ASP A 85 36.42 -47.00 -20.30
CA ASP A 85 35.04 -46.47 -20.46
C ASP A 85 34.12 -46.87 -19.29
N GLU A 86 34.70 -46.98 -18.11
CA GLU A 86 33.98 -47.34 -16.86
C GLU A 86 34.02 -46.20 -15.86
N GLY A 87 32.87 -45.94 -15.23
CA GLY A 87 32.67 -44.92 -14.19
C GLY A 87 31.92 -43.70 -14.65
N ASP A 88 31.52 -42.88 -13.68
CA ASP A 88 30.70 -41.68 -13.90
C ASP A 88 31.47 -40.63 -14.66
N GLU A 89 30.80 -40.02 -15.64
CA GLU A 89 31.28 -38.88 -16.38
C GLU A 89 30.14 -37.91 -16.64
N TRP A 90 30.32 -36.63 -16.31
CA TRP A 90 29.36 -35.57 -16.46
C TRP A 90 29.80 -34.61 -17.59
N VAL A 91 28.82 -34.05 -18.30
CA VAL A 91 29.11 -33.08 -19.36
C VAL A 91 29.07 -31.67 -18.76
N LEU A 92 30.11 -30.88 -19.03
CA LEU A 92 30.16 -29.47 -18.66
C LEU A 92 30.05 -28.61 -19.92
N ILE A 93 29.20 -27.58 -19.85
CA ILE A 93 28.88 -26.70 -20.97
C ILE A 93 29.22 -25.26 -20.62
N ASP A 94 30.00 -24.59 -21.47
CA ASP A 94 30.26 -23.15 -21.32
C ASP A 94 29.07 -22.32 -21.81
N SER A 95 27.95 -22.45 -21.08
CA SER A 95 26.71 -21.72 -21.36
C SER A 95 25.85 -21.68 -20.14
N THR A 96 24.55 -21.39 -20.33
CA THR A 96 23.57 -21.26 -19.28
C THR A 96 22.95 -22.60 -18.87
N PRO A 97 22.35 -22.71 -17.69
CA PRO A 97 21.61 -23.89 -17.25
C PRO A 97 20.49 -24.33 -18.23
N ALA A 98 19.80 -23.37 -18.82
CA ALA A 98 18.81 -23.65 -19.87
C ALA A 98 19.41 -24.27 -21.11
N SER A 99 20.60 -23.81 -21.53
CA SER A 99 21.37 -24.40 -22.65
C SER A 99 21.83 -25.83 -22.32
N CYS A 100 22.21 -26.11 -21.07
CA CYS A 100 22.54 -27.45 -20.62
C CYS A 100 21.35 -28.41 -20.82
N VAL A 101 20.15 -28.00 -20.47
CA VAL A 101 18.93 -28.80 -20.68
C VAL A 101 18.71 -29.12 -22.15
N GLN A 102 18.78 -28.13 -23.04
CA GLN A 102 18.59 -28.32 -24.47
C GLN A 102 19.64 -29.29 -25.03
N ILE A 103 20.90 -29.07 -24.70
CA ILE A 103 22.01 -29.89 -25.19
C ILE A 103 21.90 -31.33 -24.63
N GLY A 104 21.56 -31.49 -23.35
CA GLY A 104 21.36 -32.78 -22.71
C GLY A 104 20.23 -33.59 -23.32
N LEU A 105 19.10 -32.94 -23.60
CA LEU A 105 17.91 -33.58 -24.17
C LEU A 105 18.09 -34.04 -25.62
N TYR A 106 18.76 -33.22 -26.46
CA TYR A 106 18.74 -33.42 -27.89
C TYR A 106 20.05 -33.93 -28.46
N HIS A 107 21.18 -33.78 -27.75
CA HIS A 107 22.51 -34.14 -28.28
C HIS A 107 23.28 -35.17 -27.47
N TYR A 108 22.95 -35.34 -26.17
CA TYR A 108 23.62 -36.32 -25.31
C TYR A 108 22.64 -37.36 -24.76
N PHE A 109 23.14 -38.43 -24.21
CA PHE A 109 22.45 -39.47 -23.41
C PHE A 109 21.35 -40.25 -24.13
N LYS A 110 21.25 -40.20 -25.47
CA LYS A 110 20.21 -40.93 -26.23
C LYS A 110 20.33 -42.45 -26.08
N GLU A 111 21.54 -42.95 -25.92
CA GLU A 111 21.81 -44.36 -25.74
C GLU A 111 21.29 -44.90 -24.41
N ARG A 112 21.04 -44.04 -23.43
CA ARG A 112 20.54 -44.40 -22.11
C ARG A 112 18.99 -44.46 -22.04
N GLY A 113 18.35 -44.27 -23.18
CA GLY A 113 16.89 -44.25 -23.30
C GLY A 113 16.28 -42.84 -23.08
N PRO A 114 14.94 -42.73 -23.13
CA PRO A 114 14.27 -41.45 -23.00
C PRO A 114 14.42 -40.88 -21.57
N ILE A 115 14.62 -39.58 -21.50
CA ILE A 115 14.62 -38.85 -20.20
C ILE A 115 13.18 -38.69 -19.73
N ASP A 116 12.88 -39.18 -18.52
CA ASP A 116 11.57 -39.16 -17.87
C ASP A 116 11.31 -37.81 -17.17
N VAL A 117 12.32 -37.30 -16.48
CA VAL A 117 12.23 -36.05 -15.69
C VAL A 117 13.57 -35.33 -15.69
N ILE A 118 13.48 -33.99 -15.63
CA ILE A 118 14.61 -33.11 -15.46
C ILE A 118 14.62 -32.61 -14.02
N VAL A 119 15.75 -32.73 -13.35
CA VAL A 119 15.98 -32.20 -12.01
C VAL A 119 17.06 -31.11 -12.13
N SER A 120 16.67 -29.87 -11.94
CA SER A 120 17.60 -28.76 -11.91
C SER A 120 17.91 -28.39 -10.47
N GLY A 121 19.17 -28.51 -10.09
CA GLY A 121 19.65 -28.30 -8.72
C GLY A 121 20.47 -29.49 -8.18
N PRO A 122 20.69 -29.59 -6.87
CA PRO A 122 20.20 -28.68 -5.82
C PRO A 122 20.93 -27.32 -5.86
N ASN A 123 20.15 -26.24 -5.87
CA ASN A 123 20.71 -24.89 -5.81
C ASN A 123 21.35 -24.62 -4.45
N TYR A 124 22.46 -23.89 -4.46
CA TYR A 124 23.11 -23.40 -3.25
C TYR A 124 22.35 -22.19 -2.68
N GLY A 125 21.31 -22.47 -1.88
CA GLY A 125 20.40 -21.50 -1.30
C GLY A 125 18.96 -21.69 -1.77
N ARG A 126 18.06 -20.98 -1.11
CA ARG A 126 16.62 -21.04 -1.40
C ARG A 126 16.24 -20.27 -2.66
N ASN A 127 15.28 -20.79 -3.40
CA ASN A 127 14.61 -20.14 -4.51
C ASN A 127 13.12 -19.90 -4.19
N THR A 128 12.84 -19.46 -2.96
CA THR A 128 11.50 -19.04 -2.52
C THR A 128 11.23 -17.60 -2.93
N THR A 129 9.96 -17.22 -3.03
CA THR A 129 9.48 -15.90 -3.43
C THR A 129 9.64 -15.57 -4.91
N ALA A 130 8.79 -14.68 -5.42
CA ALA A 130 8.77 -14.31 -6.84
C ALA A 130 10.09 -13.68 -7.31
N LEU A 131 10.73 -12.83 -6.50
CA LEU A 131 11.98 -12.16 -6.84
C LEU A 131 13.13 -13.14 -7.07
N PHE A 132 13.29 -14.12 -6.19
CA PHE A 132 14.34 -15.13 -6.35
C PHE A 132 13.98 -16.10 -7.48
N ALA A 133 12.73 -16.53 -7.57
CA ALA A 133 12.28 -17.47 -8.57
C ALA A 133 12.47 -16.95 -10.01
N LEU A 134 12.12 -15.68 -10.27
CA LEU A 134 12.26 -15.07 -11.60
C LEU A 134 13.70 -14.90 -12.04
N SER A 135 14.62 -14.75 -11.10
CA SER A 135 16.05 -14.57 -11.39
C SER A 135 16.86 -15.88 -11.35
N SER A 136 16.27 -16.96 -10.82
CA SER A 136 16.95 -18.23 -10.60
C SER A 136 17.33 -18.96 -11.89
N GLY A 137 18.61 -19.29 -12.04
CA GLY A 137 19.08 -20.16 -13.10
C GLY A 137 18.60 -21.60 -12.95
N THR A 138 18.46 -22.09 -11.72
CA THR A 138 17.89 -23.41 -11.37
C THR A 138 16.45 -23.53 -11.87
N ILE A 139 15.57 -22.55 -11.55
CA ILE A 139 14.20 -22.53 -12.06
C ILE A 139 14.17 -22.30 -13.56
N GLY A 140 15.08 -21.45 -14.10
CA GLY A 140 15.21 -21.20 -15.52
C GLY A 140 15.50 -22.46 -16.34
N ALA A 141 16.33 -23.36 -15.83
CA ALA A 141 16.61 -24.65 -16.46
C ALA A 141 15.41 -25.61 -16.39
N ALA A 142 14.70 -25.66 -15.25
CA ALA A 142 13.48 -26.45 -15.12
C ALA A 142 12.37 -25.92 -16.06
N MET A 143 12.23 -24.59 -16.19
CA MET A 143 11.33 -23.96 -17.17
C MET A 143 11.70 -24.35 -18.61
N GLU A 144 12.99 -24.41 -18.95
CA GLU A 144 13.42 -24.88 -20.28
C GLU A 144 13.00 -26.31 -20.53
N GLY A 145 13.17 -27.19 -19.56
CA GLY A 145 12.74 -28.57 -19.66
C GLY A 145 11.23 -28.70 -19.87
N ALA A 146 10.46 -27.91 -19.14
CA ALA A 146 9.00 -27.85 -19.32
C ALA A 146 8.59 -27.30 -20.71
N CYS A 147 9.32 -26.30 -21.25
CA CYS A 147 9.12 -25.81 -22.60
C CYS A 147 9.46 -26.88 -23.67
N CYS A 148 10.36 -27.83 -23.34
CA CYS A 148 10.66 -29.01 -24.17
C CYS A 148 9.65 -30.15 -23.97
N GLY A 149 8.55 -29.94 -23.27
CA GLY A 149 7.51 -30.96 -23.00
C GLY A 149 7.95 -32.03 -22.00
N LYS A 150 8.93 -31.75 -21.14
CA LYS A 150 9.42 -32.67 -20.11
C LYS A 150 8.94 -32.26 -18.72
N ARG A 151 8.59 -33.25 -17.89
CA ARG A 151 8.39 -33.03 -16.46
C ARG A 151 9.68 -32.47 -15.87
N SER A 152 9.58 -31.41 -15.08
CA SER A 152 10.77 -30.72 -14.60
C SER A 152 10.62 -30.31 -13.14
N ILE A 153 11.66 -30.47 -12.35
CA ILE A 153 11.72 -30.11 -10.93
C ILE A 153 12.92 -29.19 -10.73
N ALA A 154 12.68 -28.01 -10.18
CA ALA A 154 13.72 -27.11 -9.69
C ALA A 154 13.92 -27.36 -8.20
N LEU A 155 15.05 -27.86 -7.80
CA LEU A 155 15.39 -28.25 -6.44
C LEU A 155 16.38 -27.28 -5.83
N SER A 156 16.13 -26.84 -4.60
CA SER A 156 16.97 -25.90 -3.87
C SER A 156 17.17 -26.34 -2.43
N TYR A 157 18.36 -26.20 -1.90
CA TYR A 157 18.65 -26.46 -0.49
C TYR A 157 18.77 -25.13 0.26
N ALA A 158 17.76 -24.86 1.11
CA ALA A 158 17.68 -23.64 1.90
C ALA A 158 18.43 -23.81 3.22
N PHE A 159 19.54 -23.13 3.38
CA PHE A 159 20.33 -23.19 4.61
C PHE A 159 20.10 -21.95 5.48
N SER A 160 20.12 -22.15 6.79
CA SER A 160 20.12 -21.08 7.82
C SER A 160 21.55 -20.83 8.34
N SER A 161 22.41 -21.85 8.28
CA SER A 161 23.83 -21.76 8.63
C SER A 161 24.68 -22.35 7.52
N ARG A 162 25.92 -21.88 7.37
CA ARG A 162 26.86 -22.35 6.34
C ARG A 162 27.60 -23.62 6.74
N ASN A 163 27.06 -24.37 7.65
CA ASN A 163 27.62 -25.64 8.03
C ASN A 163 27.25 -26.67 6.95
N HIS A 164 28.18 -26.89 6.00
CA HIS A 164 28.03 -27.92 4.97
C HIS A 164 28.36 -29.30 5.52
N ASP A 165 27.65 -29.71 6.56
CA ASP A 165 27.81 -31.04 7.19
C ASP A 165 27.38 -32.10 6.16
N PRO A 166 28.30 -33.03 5.79
CA PRO A 166 28.00 -34.11 4.87
C PRO A 166 26.80 -34.97 5.29
N VAL A 167 26.56 -35.15 6.60
CA VAL A 167 25.42 -35.92 7.10
C VAL A 167 24.10 -35.24 6.80
N ILE A 168 24.01 -33.91 7.01
CA ILE A 168 22.83 -33.13 6.72
C ILE A 168 22.57 -33.07 5.21
N ILE A 169 23.63 -32.90 4.40
CA ILE A 169 23.53 -32.89 2.93
C ILE A 169 23.04 -34.24 2.41
N ALA A 170 23.53 -35.34 2.96
CA ALA A 170 23.11 -36.71 2.59
C ALA A 170 21.64 -36.97 2.99
N GLU A 171 21.21 -36.51 4.16
CA GLU A 171 19.81 -36.59 4.59
C GLU A 171 18.90 -35.79 3.66
N ALA A 172 19.23 -34.54 3.38
CA ALA A 172 18.47 -33.68 2.46
C ALA A 172 18.41 -34.29 1.04
N SER A 173 19.49 -34.88 0.56
CA SER A 173 19.54 -35.55 -0.74
C SER A 173 18.65 -36.80 -0.77
N SER A 174 18.69 -37.63 0.27
CA SER A 174 17.81 -38.80 0.39
C SER A 174 16.32 -38.39 0.51
N HIS A 175 16.03 -37.31 1.26
CA HIS A 175 14.69 -36.74 1.35
C HIS A 175 14.21 -36.21 -0.01
N SER A 176 15.08 -35.51 -0.74
CA SER A 176 14.78 -35.01 -2.08
C SER A 176 14.45 -36.11 -3.08
N VAL A 177 15.15 -37.26 -3.01
CA VAL A 177 14.83 -38.42 -3.85
C VAL A 177 13.39 -38.88 -3.62
N LYS A 178 12.96 -39.02 -2.35
CA LYS A 178 11.59 -39.41 -2.02
C LYS A 178 10.56 -38.39 -2.55
N VAL A 179 10.86 -37.10 -2.45
CA VAL A 179 9.99 -36.04 -3.00
C VAL A 179 9.91 -36.13 -4.52
N ILE A 180 11.03 -36.31 -5.21
CA ILE A 180 11.11 -36.47 -6.67
C ILE A 180 10.28 -37.68 -7.11
N GLU A 181 10.47 -38.84 -6.48
CA GLU A 181 9.72 -40.07 -6.78
C GLU A 181 8.23 -39.88 -6.57
N HIS A 182 7.83 -39.26 -5.44
CA HIS A 182 6.42 -38.97 -5.14
C HIS A 182 5.78 -38.06 -6.21
N LEU A 183 6.47 -36.98 -6.57
CA LEU A 183 5.96 -36.02 -7.58
C LEU A 183 5.86 -36.67 -8.95
N CYS A 184 6.86 -37.48 -9.34
CA CYS A 184 6.82 -38.21 -10.61
C CYS A 184 5.70 -39.23 -10.69
N ALA A 185 5.40 -39.92 -9.59
CA ALA A 185 4.31 -40.90 -9.50
C ALA A 185 2.91 -40.25 -9.48
N ASN A 186 2.80 -39.02 -8.99
CA ASN A 186 1.55 -38.29 -8.78
C ASN A 186 1.53 -36.94 -9.54
N TRP A 187 2.12 -36.87 -10.73
CA TRP A 187 2.23 -35.62 -11.47
C TRP A 187 0.86 -35.11 -11.92
N ALA A 188 0.49 -33.90 -11.51
CA ALA A 188 -0.76 -33.27 -11.90
C ALA A 188 -0.70 -32.77 -13.37
N ASP A 189 -1.73 -33.04 -14.18
CA ASP A 189 -1.76 -32.70 -15.61
C ASP A 189 -1.61 -31.20 -15.88
N GLU A 190 -2.09 -30.36 -14.98
CA GLU A 190 -2.01 -28.90 -15.07
C GLU A 190 -0.64 -28.32 -14.71
N VAL A 191 0.27 -29.11 -14.19
CA VAL A 191 1.58 -28.65 -13.71
C VAL A 191 2.66 -28.92 -14.77
N HIS A 192 3.40 -27.88 -15.15
CA HIS A 192 4.51 -27.99 -16.06
C HIS A 192 5.85 -28.27 -15.34
N LEU A 193 6.02 -27.66 -14.16
CA LEU A 193 7.19 -27.89 -13.30
C LEU A 193 6.83 -27.71 -11.82
N TYR A 194 7.63 -28.30 -10.95
CA TYR A 194 7.59 -28.05 -9.52
C TYR A 194 8.86 -27.31 -9.08
N THR A 195 8.73 -26.31 -8.19
CA THR A 195 9.86 -25.81 -7.42
C THR A 195 9.83 -26.40 -6.02
N VAL A 196 10.94 -26.99 -5.61
CA VAL A 196 11.08 -27.67 -4.33
C VAL A 196 12.21 -27.00 -3.55
N ASN A 197 11.90 -26.50 -2.35
CA ASN A 197 12.90 -25.97 -1.44
C ASN A 197 12.95 -26.86 -0.18
N VAL A 198 14.09 -27.46 0.05
CA VAL A 198 14.35 -28.37 1.18
C VAL A 198 15.20 -27.61 2.20
N PRO A 199 14.75 -27.42 3.44
CA PRO A 199 15.60 -26.88 4.50
C PRO A 199 16.81 -27.77 4.75
N LEU A 200 17.99 -27.16 4.78
CA LEU A 200 19.24 -27.90 5.06
C LEU A 200 19.51 -27.90 6.56
N GLU A 201 18.72 -28.70 7.28
CA GLU A 201 18.74 -28.81 8.73
C GLU A 201 18.70 -30.30 9.15
N PRO A 202 19.27 -30.65 10.31
CA PRO A 202 19.18 -32.01 10.83
C PRO A 202 17.72 -32.46 11.03
N GLY A 203 17.39 -33.69 10.61
CA GLY A 203 16.04 -34.22 10.76
C GLY A 203 15.03 -33.75 9.74
N VAL A 204 15.49 -33.14 8.63
CA VAL A 204 14.58 -32.63 7.58
C VAL A 204 13.70 -33.70 6.96
N SER A 205 14.14 -34.98 7.00
CA SER A 205 13.36 -36.11 6.50
C SER A 205 12.11 -36.44 7.33
N GLU A 206 12.02 -35.93 8.56
CA GLU A 206 10.88 -36.08 9.47
C GLU A 206 9.90 -34.91 9.40
N ASN A 207 10.31 -33.78 8.77
CA ASN A 207 9.52 -32.58 8.66
C ASN A 207 8.45 -32.72 7.57
N LYS A 208 7.39 -31.87 7.67
CA LYS A 208 6.31 -31.87 6.70
C LYS A 208 6.79 -31.40 5.33
N VAL A 209 6.19 -31.98 4.29
CA VAL A 209 6.29 -31.54 2.91
C VAL A 209 4.94 -30.96 2.53
N LEU A 210 4.89 -29.69 2.10
CA LEU A 210 3.64 -28.99 1.82
C LEU A 210 3.59 -28.48 0.38
N TYR A 211 2.42 -28.59 -0.27
CA TYR A 211 2.14 -27.80 -1.43
C TYR A 211 1.95 -26.35 -1.04
N THR A 212 2.58 -25.45 -1.79
CA THR A 212 2.65 -24.02 -1.46
C THR A 212 2.32 -23.14 -2.66
N ASN A 213 1.94 -21.91 -2.38
CA ASN A 213 1.92 -20.85 -3.36
C ASN A 213 3.28 -20.12 -3.36
N MET A 214 3.65 -19.51 -4.47
CA MET A 214 4.82 -18.65 -4.52
C MET A 214 4.51 -17.32 -3.85
N LEU A 215 5.28 -16.94 -2.83
CA LEU A 215 5.14 -15.65 -2.17
C LEU A 215 5.45 -14.51 -3.14
N GLN A 216 4.48 -13.65 -3.38
CA GLN A 216 4.66 -12.47 -4.23
C GLN A 216 5.38 -11.37 -3.45
N ASN A 217 6.41 -10.78 -4.05
CA ASN A 217 7.15 -9.66 -3.48
C ASN A 217 7.78 -8.81 -4.58
N THR A 218 8.22 -7.60 -4.23
CA THR A 218 8.79 -6.62 -5.15
C THR A 218 10.04 -5.98 -4.55
N TRP A 219 10.92 -5.46 -5.41
CA TRP A 219 12.02 -4.61 -4.95
C TRP A 219 11.47 -3.22 -4.55
N THR A 220 11.91 -2.69 -3.41
CA THR A 220 11.59 -1.33 -2.97
C THR A 220 12.66 -0.31 -3.39
N GLY A 221 13.78 -0.78 -3.92
CA GLY A 221 14.89 0.06 -4.36
C GLY A 221 15.65 -0.51 -5.56
N SER A 222 16.72 0.16 -5.96
CA SER A 222 17.58 -0.26 -7.07
C SER A 222 18.43 -1.48 -6.69
N CYS A 223 18.51 -2.45 -7.60
CA CYS A 223 19.46 -3.56 -7.50
C CYS A 223 20.88 -3.17 -7.96
N PHE A 224 21.11 -1.92 -8.32
CA PHE A 224 22.41 -1.43 -8.77
C PHE A 224 22.86 -0.24 -7.93
N GLN A 225 24.10 -0.28 -7.51
CA GLN A 225 24.78 0.82 -6.84
C GLN A 225 25.73 1.52 -7.81
N ALA A 226 25.71 2.84 -7.85
CA ALA A 226 26.71 3.60 -8.60
C ALA A 226 28.08 3.45 -7.93
N VAL A 227 29.11 3.19 -8.72
CA VAL A 227 30.49 3.01 -8.25
C VAL A 227 31.43 3.97 -8.97
N ASP A 228 32.58 4.25 -8.33
CA ASP A 228 33.63 5.04 -8.95
C ASP A 228 34.25 4.24 -10.13
N PRO A 229 34.39 4.83 -11.33
CA PRO A 229 34.97 4.18 -12.50
C PRO A 229 36.38 3.61 -12.29
N THR A 230 37.07 4.02 -11.24
CA THR A 230 38.44 3.59 -10.92
C THR A 230 38.50 2.34 -10.03
N ALA A 231 37.39 1.88 -9.46
CA ALA A 231 37.37 0.68 -8.65
C ALA A 231 37.40 -0.57 -9.53
N ALA A 232 38.49 -1.34 -9.45
CA ALA A 232 38.60 -2.63 -10.07
C ALA A 232 37.74 -3.65 -9.29
N ASP A 233 36.67 -4.12 -9.89
CA ASP A 233 35.80 -5.12 -9.28
C ASP A 233 36.09 -6.51 -9.84
N ASP A 234 36.32 -7.48 -8.95
CA ASP A 234 36.35 -8.89 -9.27
C ASP A 234 34.92 -9.45 -9.17
N PRO A 235 34.28 -9.86 -10.29
CA PRO A 235 32.89 -10.35 -10.27
C PRO A 235 32.70 -11.59 -9.38
N ASP A 236 33.65 -12.48 -9.33
CA ASP A 236 33.56 -13.73 -8.57
C ASP A 236 33.66 -13.49 -7.08
N LEU A 237 34.48 -12.53 -6.65
CA LEU A 237 34.56 -12.09 -5.26
C LEU A 237 33.25 -11.41 -4.81
N GLN A 238 32.63 -10.64 -5.69
CA GLN A 238 31.36 -9.95 -5.38
C GLN A 238 30.19 -10.91 -5.27
N GLU A 239 30.10 -11.89 -6.15
CA GLU A 239 29.07 -12.92 -6.05
C GLU A 239 29.24 -13.74 -4.77
N LYS A 240 30.48 -14.05 -4.38
CA LYS A 240 30.77 -14.70 -3.10
C LYS A 240 30.31 -13.85 -1.91
N LEU A 241 30.61 -12.55 -1.90
CA LEU A 241 30.18 -11.64 -0.83
C LEU A 241 28.65 -11.53 -0.71
N LEU A 242 27.94 -11.47 -1.83
CA LEU A 242 26.45 -11.43 -1.86
C LEU A 242 25.87 -12.75 -1.36
N ARG A 243 26.40 -13.88 -1.80
CA ARG A 243 26.01 -15.20 -1.33
C ARG A 243 26.31 -15.39 0.15
N ASP A 244 27.44 -14.88 0.57
CA ASP A 244 27.93 -14.98 1.94
C ASP A 244 27.15 -14.11 2.94
N GLY A 245 26.06 -13.41 2.53
CA GLY A 245 25.24 -12.56 3.41
C GLY A 245 26.05 -11.43 4.04
N GLY A 246 27.18 -11.09 3.42
CA GLY A 246 27.94 -9.91 3.79
C GLY A 246 27.06 -8.69 3.53
N GLU A 247 26.47 -8.14 4.59
CA GLU A 247 25.92 -6.79 4.54
C GLU A 247 27.07 -5.89 4.08
N THR A 248 27.03 -5.43 2.85
CA THR A 248 27.70 -4.20 2.53
C THR A 248 26.98 -3.16 3.37
N GLU A 249 27.55 -2.79 4.54
CA GLU A 249 27.12 -1.61 5.27
C GLU A 249 27.03 -0.48 4.26
N GLY A 250 25.81 -0.20 3.82
CA GLY A 250 25.51 0.93 2.97
C GLY A 250 25.77 2.18 3.79
N LYS A 251 26.99 2.66 3.79
CA LYS A 251 27.24 4.07 4.06
C LYS A 251 26.48 4.80 2.96
N GLN A 252 25.34 5.39 3.31
CA GLN A 252 24.69 6.39 2.47
C GLN A 252 25.78 7.39 2.05
N PRO A 253 25.97 7.62 0.75
CA PRO A 253 26.88 8.67 0.32
C PRO A 253 26.32 9.99 0.86
N ASP A 254 27.11 10.65 1.67
CA ASP A 254 26.90 12.03 2.12
C ASP A 254 26.56 12.90 0.89
N GLN A 255 25.35 13.42 0.84
CA GLN A 255 24.92 14.31 -0.23
C GLN A 255 25.60 15.67 -0.07
N THR A 256 26.88 15.72 -0.37
CA THR A 256 27.52 17.01 -0.68
C THR A 256 27.11 17.39 -2.11
N VAL A 257 25.99 18.08 -2.19
CA VAL A 257 25.54 18.74 -3.42
C VAL A 257 26.57 19.81 -3.76
N GLY A 258 27.45 19.49 -4.67
CA GLY A 258 28.23 20.49 -5.38
C GLY A 258 27.29 21.34 -6.21
N ASN A 259 27.23 22.63 -5.92
CA ASN A 259 26.56 23.65 -6.75
C ASN A 259 27.08 23.58 -8.17
N SER A 260 26.38 22.90 -9.07
CA SER A 260 26.60 23.01 -10.50
C SER A 260 25.62 24.03 -11.04
N GLU A 261 26.15 25.07 -11.66
CA GLU A 261 25.42 26.11 -12.39
C GLU A 261 24.34 25.48 -13.29
N LYS A 262 23.10 25.97 -13.18
CA LYS A 262 21.96 25.59 -14.02
C LYS A 262 22.27 25.91 -15.47
N SER A 263 22.66 24.90 -16.25
CA SER A 263 22.78 25.02 -17.70
C SER A 263 21.39 25.15 -18.32
N ALA A 264 21.26 26.07 -19.28
CA ALA A 264 20.02 26.33 -20.04
C ALA A 264 19.57 25.19 -20.98
N TYR A 265 20.30 24.08 -21.00
CA TYR A 265 19.96 22.84 -21.72
C TYR A 265 19.60 21.79 -20.69
N GLY A 266 18.47 21.09 -20.89
CA GLY A 266 17.93 20.08 -19.97
C GLY A 266 18.93 19.10 -19.37
N PRO A 267 18.53 18.20 -18.45
CA PRO A 267 19.44 17.38 -17.65
C PRO A 267 20.35 16.55 -18.57
N ARG A 268 21.66 16.80 -18.51
CA ARG A 268 22.65 16.01 -19.27
C ARG A 268 22.76 14.63 -18.66
N ILE A 269 22.70 13.60 -19.52
CA ILE A 269 23.01 12.22 -19.11
C ILE A 269 24.46 12.20 -18.63
N GLN A 270 24.67 11.80 -17.38
CA GLN A 270 26.00 11.62 -16.80
C GLN A 270 26.51 10.21 -17.07
N HIS A 271 27.80 10.07 -17.40
CA HIS A 271 28.44 8.77 -17.48
C HIS A 271 28.63 8.22 -16.06
N LYS A 272 28.06 7.04 -15.78
CA LYS A 272 28.12 6.40 -14.46
C LYS A 272 28.46 4.93 -14.62
N HIS A 273 29.24 4.38 -13.71
CA HIS A 273 29.44 2.95 -13.56
C HIS A 273 28.54 2.41 -12.48
N PHE A 274 28.10 1.17 -12.65
CA PHE A 274 27.19 0.52 -11.71
C PHE A 274 27.70 -0.88 -11.41
N LYS A 275 27.53 -1.29 -10.15
CA LYS A 275 27.66 -2.69 -9.77
C LYS A 275 26.32 -3.24 -9.29
N TRP A 276 26.10 -4.52 -9.53
CA TRP A 276 24.94 -5.21 -9.03
C TRP A 276 25.08 -5.42 -7.51
N ALA A 277 24.15 -4.88 -6.73
CA ALA A 277 24.18 -4.89 -5.28
C ALA A 277 22.73 -4.80 -4.74
N PRO A 278 21.93 -5.85 -4.89
CA PRO A 278 20.54 -5.86 -4.42
C PRO A 278 20.50 -5.85 -2.88
N SER A 279 19.52 -5.17 -2.32
CA SER A 279 19.18 -5.32 -0.92
C SER A 279 18.22 -6.50 -0.74
N PHE A 280 18.65 -7.57 -0.07
CA PHE A 280 17.79 -8.71 0.23
C PHE A 280 16.85 -8.47 1.43
N GLN A 281 16.93 -7.32 2.08
CA GLN A 281 16.04 -6.98 3.21
C GLN A 281 14.57 -7.05 2.81
N ASP A 282 14.22 -6.63 1.57
CA ASP A 282 12.86 -6.72 1.08
C ASP A 282 12.35 -8.16 1.02
N VAL A 283 13.21 -9.09 0.56
CA VAL A 283 12.88 -10.51 0.51
C VAL A 283 12.73 -11.09 1.91
N TYR A 284 13.66 -10.79 2.81
CA TYR A 284 13.59 -11.31 4.18
C TYR A 284 12.38 -10.76 4.92
N ARG A 285 12.09 -9.47 4.80
CA ARG A 285 10.91 -8.85 5.38
C ARG A 285 9.62 -9.49 4.86
N SER A 286 9.49 -9.66 3.54
CA SER A 286 8.30 -10.29 2.96
C SER A 286 8.08 -11.72 3.45
N VAL A 287 9.16 -12.47 3.74
CA VAL A 287 9.07 -13.82 4.32
C VAL A 287 8.67 -13.74 5.80
N GLU A 288 9.24 -12.80 6.57
CA GLU A 288 8.89 -12.64 8.00
C GLU A 288 7.42 -12.24 8.20
N GLU A 289 6.90 -11.40 7.34
CA GLU A 289 5.52 -10.88 7.38
C GLU A 289 4.51 -11.80 6.68
N SER A 290 4.97 -12.89 6.04
CA SER A 290 4.10 -13.74 5.22
C SER A 290 3.23 -14.70 6.04
N GLU A 291 2.02 -14.93 5.54
CA GLU A 291 1.08 -15.89 6.13
C GLU A 291 1.41 -17.36 5.76
N PRO A 292 0.89 -18.33 6.51
CA PRO A 292 0.99 -19.74 6.17
C PRO A 292 0.45 -20.06 4.77
N GLY A 293 1.11 -21.00 4.07
CA GLY A 293 0.65 -21.53 2.78
C GLY A 293 1.49 -21.07 1.59
N ASN A 294 2.47 -20.19 1.79
CA ASN A 294 3.45 -19.85 0.75
C ASN A 294 4.81 -20.51 0.98
N ASP A 295 5.64 -20.49 -0.05
CA ASP A 295 6.96 -21.12 -0.07
C ASP A 295 7.94 -20.50 0.94
N GLY A 296 7.93 -19.16 1.06
CA GLY A 296 8.80 -18.44 1.99
C GLY A 296 8.53 -18.79 3.44
N TRP A 297 7.27 -18.73 3.86
CA TRP A 297 6.84 -19.11 5.20
C TRP A 297 7.15 -20.59 5.50
N THR A 298 6.84 -21.48 4.55
CA THR A 298 7.03 -22.93 4.74
C THR A 298 8.50 -23.29 5.01
N VAL A 299 9.42 -22.70 4.26
CA VAL A 299 10.85 -22.92 4.45
C VAL A 299 11.36 -22.28 5.76
N LYS A 300 10.84 -21.11 6.12
CA LYS A 300 11.12 -20.47 7.41
C LYS A 300 10.75 -21.37 8.59
N GLU A 301 9.60 -22.06 8.50
CA GLU A 301 9.14 -23.02 9.50
C GLU A 301 9.81 -24.40 9.37
N GLN A 302 10.97 -24.50 8.72
CA GLN A 302 11.76 -25.71 8.55
C GLN A 302 11.04 -26.87 7.84
N MET A 303 10.02 -26.57 7.03
CA MET A 303 9.28 -27.54 6.23
C MET A 303 9.69 -27.48 4.76
N THR A 304 9.58 -28.60 4.05
CA THR A 304 9.84 -28.64 2.61
C THR A 304 8.66 -28.02 1.84
N SER A 305 8.93 -27.00 1.03
CA SER A 305 7.93 -26.41 0.15
C SER A 305 7.95 -27.06 -1.23
N VAL A 306 6.77 -27.30 -1.79
CA VAL A 306 6.57 -27.79 -3.17
C VAL A 306 5.58 -26.87 -3.86
N THR A 307 6.05 -26.01 -4.77
CA THR A 307 5.21 -25.06 -5.48
C THR A 307 4.96 -25.54 -6.90
N PRO A 308 3.69 -25.88 -7.27
CA PRO A 308 3.34 -26.25 -8.64
C PRO A 308 3.28 -24.99 -9.53
N LEU A 309 3.94 -25.04 -10.69
CA LEU A 309 4.04 -23.89 -11.59
C LEU A 309 3.71 -24.26 -13.05
N LYS A 310 3.33 -23.24 -13.83
CA LYS A 310 3.21 -23.31 -15.29
C LYS A 310 4.41 -22.57 -15.93
N ALA A 311 5.04 -23.19 -16.90
CA ALA A 311 6.12 -22.56 -17.67
C ALA A 311 5.57 -21.70 -18.82
N ASN A 312 4.72 -20.73 -18.48
CA ASN A 312 4.12 -19.79 -19.44
C ASN A 312 3.83 -18.45 -18.77
N PHE A 313 3.59 -17.42 -19.60
CA PHE A 313 3.02 -16.17 -19.13
C PHE A 313 1.51 -16.31 -19.14
N MET A 314 0.88 -16.36 -17.98
CA MET A 314 -0.58 -16.38 -17.87
C MET A 314 -1.16 -15.04 -18.34
N LEU A 315 -2.27 -15.13 -19.07
CA LEU A 315 -3.03 -13.94 -19.46
C LEU A 315 -3.66 -13.31 -18.22
N ALA A 316 -3.62 -11.97 -18.13
CA ALA A 316 -4.39 -11.25 -17.16
C ALA A 316 -5.90 -11.44 -17.48
N PRO A 317 -6.72 -11.89 -16.53
CA PRO A 317 -8.14 -12.12 -16.78
C PRO A 317 -8.85 -10.80 -17.11
N GLY A 318 -9.84 -10.86 -17.99
CA GLY A 318 -10.70 -9.72 -18.34
C GLY A 318 -10.15 -8.76 -19.39
N ILE A 319 -8.93 -8.97 -19.91
CA ILE A 319 -8.36 -8.15 -20.99
C ILE A 319 -8.27 -9.00 -22.26
N SER A 320 -9.18 -8.73 -23.21
CA SER A 320 -9.22 -9.46 -24.49
C SER A 320 -9.93 -8.64 -25.57
N GLY A 321 -9.76 -9.02 -26.83
CA GLY A 321 -10.41 -8.43 -27.98
C GLY A 321 -9.52 -7.53 -28.82
N GLU A 322 -10.10 -6.83 -29.77
CA GLU A 322 -9.40 -5.95 -30.69
C GLU A 322 -8.99 -4.64 -29.98
N ILE A 323 -7.72 -4.30 -30.04
CA ILE A 323 -7.25 -2.94 -29.64
C ILE A 323 -7.50 -2.01 -30.82
N LYS A 324 -8.54 -1.19 -30.74
CA LYS A 324 -8.80 -0.16 -31.73
C LYS A 324 -7.87 1.05 -31.46
N LEU A 325 -6.81 1.14 -32.24
CA LEU A 325 -5.94 2.32 -32.25
C LEU A 325 -6.69 3.42 -33.01
N SER A 326 -7.50 4.20 -32.30
CA SER A 326 -8.16 5.38 -32.89
C SER A 326 -7.11 6.39 -33.28
N ALA A 327 -7.26 7.00 -34.46
CA ALA A 327 -6.42 8.12 -34.86
C ALA A 327 -6.61 9.28 -33.87
N ASN A 328 -5.62 9.52 -33.07
CA ASN A 328 -5.19 10.67 -32.28
C ASN A 328 -6.15 11.86 -32.01
N GLN A 329 -7.44 11.64 -31.72
CA GLN A 329 -8.19 12.67 -31.00
C GLN A 329 -8.47 12.14 -29.59
N PRO A 330 -8.11 12.86 -28.54
CA PRO A 330 -8.46 12.49 -27.17
C PRO A 330 -9.98 12.48 -27.06
N SER A 331 -10.55 11.45 -26.43
CA SER A 331 -11.99 11.36 -26.17
C SER A 331 -12.40 12.22 -24.98
N LEU A 332 -11.44 12.79 -24.25
CA LEU A 332 -11.64 13.59 -23.05
C LEU A 332 -10.54 14.61 -22.91
N TYR A 333 -10.89 15.85 -22.56
CA TYR A 333 -9.96 16.88 -22.11
C TYR A 333 -10.03 16.99 -20.59
N SER A 334 -8.90 17.14 -19.91
CA SER A 334 -8.83 17.28 -18.46
C SER A 334 -8.15 18.61 -18.09
N LEU A 335 -8.86 19.42 -17.31
CA LEU A 335 -8.40 20.64 -16.72
C LEU A 335 -8.22 20.41 -15.21
N VAL A 336 -6.99 20.19 -14.77
CA VAL A 336 -6.66 19.96 -13.37
C VAL A 336 -5.79 21.12 -12.88
N ASP A 337 -6.22 21.83 -11.85
CA ASP A 337 -5.56 23.05 -11.37
C ASP A 337 -5.82 23.18 -9.86
N CYS A 338 -4.93 22.60 -9.05
CA CYS A 338 -4.98 22.59 -7.59
C CYS A 338 -3.82 23.39 -7.02
N ASP A 339 -4.08 24.18 -5.98
CA ASP A 339 -3.04 24.91 -5.24
C ASP A 339 -2.12 23.93 -4.49
N ASP A 340 -2.67 22.84 -3.99
CA ASP A 340 -1.89 21.78 -3.35
C ASP A 340 -1.23 20.88 -4.41
N SER A 341 0.10 20.97 -4.50
CA SER A 341 0.91 20.13 -5.39
C SER A 341 0.81 18.63 -5.10
N TYR A 342 0.52 18.27 -3.86
CA TYR A 342 0.31 16.88 -3.45
C TYR A 342 -0.94 16.29 -4.12
N VAL A 343 -2.05 17.03 -4.08
CA VAL A 343 -3.32 16.66 -4.74
C VAL A 343 -3.15 16.65 -6.25
N GLN A 344 -2.55 17.71 -6.79
CA GLN A 344 -2.27 17.87 -8.22
C GLN A 344 -1.57 16.63 -8.80
N GLU A 345 -0.50 16.17 -8.14
CA GLU A 345 0.26 14.98 -8.56
C GLU A 345 -0.60 13.72 -8.56
N MET A 346 -1.41 13.51 -7.53
CA MET A 346 -2.22 12.29 -7.40
C MET A 346 -3.34 12.23 -8.44
N VAL A 347 -4.01 13.35 -8.69
CA VAL A 347 -5.05 13.46 -9.74
C VAL A 347 -4.46 13.22 -11.14
N ASP A 348 -3.34 13.87 -11.47
CA ASP A 348 -2.66 13.71 -12.76
C ASP A 348 -2.19 12.27 -12.99
N ARG A 349 -1.67 11.63 -11.94
CA ARG A 349 -1.25 10.24 -11.98
C ARG A 349 -2.43 9.30 -12.18
N ALA A 350 -3.53 9.50 -11.46
CA ALA A 350 -4.74 8.70 -11.61
C ALA A 350 -5.32 8.80 -13.03
N LEU A 351 -5.42 10.01 -13.58
CA LEU A 351 -5.85 10.22 -14.95
C LEU A 351 -4.93 9.54 -15.96
N THR A 352 -3.61 9.65 -15.77
CA THR A 352 -2.62 9.02 -16.64
C THR A 352 -2.72 7.50 -16.60
N ARG A 353 -2.84 6.91 -15.41
CA ARG A 353 -2.92 5.46 -15.23
C ARG A 353 -4.22 4.88 -15.76
N ARG A 354 -5.34 5.56 -15.51
CA ARG A 354 -6.68 5.04 -15.80
C ARG A 354 -7.21 5.40 -17.19
N LEU A 355 -6.74 6.51 -17.78
CA LEU A 355 -7.22 7.01 -19.07
C LEU A 355 -6.12 7.03 -20.15
N GLY A 356 -4.85 7.15 -19.78
CA GLY A 356 -3.73 7.17 -20.73
C GLY A 356 -3.91 8.19 -21.83
N SER A 357 -3.76 7.77 -23.08
CA SER A 357 -3.93 8.63 -24.28
C SER A 357 -5.38 9.03 -24.57
N THR A 358 -6.35 8.46 -23.85
CA THR A 358 -7.79 8.81 -23.97
C THR A 358 -8.05 10.22 -23.43
N SER A 359 -7.27 10.67 -22.44
CA SER A 359 -7.36 12.02 -21.88
C SER A 359 -6.18 12.90 -22.33
N LYS A 360 -6.50 14.15 -22.70
CA LYS A 360 -5.51 15.19 -22.99
C LYS A 360 -5.63 16.32 -21.99
N ARG A 361 -4.51 16.67 -21.33
CA ARG A 361 -4.45 17.80 -20.42
C ARG A 361 -4.56 19.12 -21.17
N VAL A 362 -5.34 20.05 -20.62
CA VAL A 362 -5.44 21.45 -21.04
C VAL A 362 -5.27 22.37 -19.83
N SER A 363 -4.83 23.60 -20.06
CA SER A 363 -4.62 24.58 -18.99
C SER A 363 -5.81 25.57 -18.88
N SER A 364 -6.65 25.63 -19.89
CA SER A 364 -7.84 26.46 -19.89
C SER A 364 -8.92 25.93 -20.84
N VAL A 365 -10.16 26.35 -20.62
CA VAL A 365 -11.30 26.03 -21.50
C VAL A 365 -11.09 26.55 -22.94
N SER A 366 -10.32 27.61 -23.11
CA SER A 366 -10.02 28.18 -24.45
C SER A 366 -9.10 27.28 -25.31
N GLU A 367 -8.45 26.29 -24.74
CA GLU A 367 -7.64 25.32 -25.48
C GLU A 367 -8.45 24.14 -26.05
N LEU A 368 -9.75 24.07 -25.75
CA LEU A 368 -10.62 23.06 -26.32
C LEU A 368 -10.78 23.29 -27.84
N PRO A 369 -10.84 22.21 -28.64
CA PRO A 369 -11.00 22.32 -30.09
C PRO A 369 -12.34 22.94 -30.48
N ASP A 370 -13.36 22.75 -29.67
CA ASP A 370 -14.68 23.37 -29.74
C ASP A 370 -15.35 23.36 -28.38
N ALA A 371 -16.40 24.14 -28.20
CA ALA A 371 -17.09 24.32 -26.93
C ALA A 371 -17.88 23.07 -26.47
N SER A 372 -18.08 22.07 -27.33
CA SER A 372 -18.78 20.80 -27.03
C SER A 372 -17.83 19.64 -26.72
N ALA A 373 -16.52 19.87 -26.80
CA ALA A 373 -15.52 18.87 -26.49
C ALA A 373 -15.69 18.34 -25.06
N PRO A 374 -15.61 17.02 -24.82
CA PRO A 374 -15.73 16.45 -23.48
C PRO A 374 -14.65 16.99 -22.54
N LEU A 375 -15.07 17.61 -21.42
CA LEU A 375 -14.18 18.28 -20.48
C LEU A 375 -14.42 17.77 -19.05
N PHE A 376 -13.37 17.35 -18.40
CA PHE A 376 -13.31 17.10 -16.96
C PHE A 376 -12.57 18.24 -16.27
N GLN A 377 -13.18 18.85 -15.25
CA GLN A 377 -12.56 19.88 -14.43
C GLN A 377 -12.37 19.38 -12.99
N TYR A 378 -11.12 19.33 -12.54
CA TYR A 378 -10.74 19.12 -11.14
C TYR A 378 -9.94 20.33 -10.66
N ARG A 379 -10.57 21.20 -9.91
CA ARG A 379 -10.02 22.50 -9.52
C ARG A 379 -10.55 22.91 -8.15
N GLU A 380 -9.92 23.94 -7.57
CA GLU A 380 -10.50 24.65 -6.44
C GLU A 380 -11.91 25.13 -6.77
N TYR A 381 -12.80 25.09 -5.79
CA TYR A 381 -14.22 25.40 -6.01
C TYR A 381 -14.44 26.75 -6.70
N GLU A 382 -13.69 27.78 -6.28
CA GLU A 382 -13.76 29.13 -6.79
C GLU A 382 -13.23 29.27 -8.22
N ARG A 383 -12.46 28.31 -8.71
CA ARG A 383 -11.87 28.29 -10.06
C ARG A 383 -12.65 27.43 -11.05
N LEU A 384 -13.65 26.67 -10.58
CA LEU A 384 -14.49 25.87 -11.47
C LEU A 384 -15.30 26.78 -12.39
N ASP A 385 -15.28 26.48 -13.70
CA ASP A 385 -16.08 27.19 -14.68
C ASP A 385 -17.53 26.69 -14.69
N PHE A 386 -18.33 27.12 -13.70
CA PHE A 386 -19.71 26.72 -13.55
C PHE A 386 -20.60 27.15 -14.73
N GLU A 387 -20.28 28.22 -15.43
CA GLU A 387 -21.02 28.61 -16.65
C GLU A 387 -20.85 27.57 -17.74
N HIS A 388 -19.61 27.13 -18.00
CA HIS A 388 -19.34 26.06 -18.94
C HIS A 388 -19.98 24.73 -18.49
N ILE A 389 -19.86 24.36 -17.20
CA ILE A 389 -20.42 23.13 -16.63
C ILE A 389 -21.94 23.08 -16.79
N MET A 390 -22.62 24.15 -16.45
CA MET A 390 -24.09 24.23 -16.52
C MET A 390 -24.60 24.27 -17.95
N SER A 391 -23.90 24.98 -18.86
CA SER A 391 -24.29 25.06 -20.27
C SER A 391 -23.96 23.81 -21.08
N ARG A 392 -23.12 22.89 -20.55
CA ARG A 392 -22.62 21.69 -21.21
C ARG A 392 -22.80 20.44 -20.34
N SER A 393 -23.97 20.28 -19.76
CA SER A 393 -24.24 19.25 -18.74
C SER A 393 -24.02 17.80 -19.24
N SER A 394 -24.04 17.55 -20.54
CA SER A 394 -23.79 16.22 -21.12
C SER A 394 -22.32 15.93 -21.46
N THR A 395 -21.47 16.97 -21.54
CA THR A 395 -20.07 16.83 -21.98
C THR A 395 -19.07 17.43 -21.02
N SER A 396 -19.51 18.11 -19.94
CA SER A 396 -18.63 18.70 -18.94
C SER A 396 -18.91 18.11 -17.55
N LEU A 397 -17.90 17.57 -16.90
CA LEU A 397 -17.95 17.00 -15.55
C LEU A 397 -17.12 17.87 -14.59
N SER A 398 -17.67 18.18 -13.42
CA SER A 398 -16.96 18.93 -12.37
C SER A 398 -16.70 18.12 -11.12
N SER A 399 -15.65 18.53 -10.38
CA SER A 399 -15.23 17.93 -9.12
C SER A 399 -15.96 18.47 -7.88
N ALA A 400 -16.99 19.30 -8.04
CA ALA A 400 -17.78 19.78 -6.92
C ALA A 400 -19.23 20.04 -7.29
N TYR A 401 -20.14 19.85 -6.34
CA TYR A 401 -21.52 20.36 -6.41
C TYR A 401 -21.54 21.86 -6.12
N ILE A 402 -22.52 22.58 -6.71
CA ILE A 402 -22.64 24.04 -6.50
C ILE A 402 -23.14 24.35 -5.10
N ILE A 403 -24.11 23.59 -4.57
CA ILE A 403 -24.73 23.83 -3.27
C ILE A 403 -24.57 22.58 -2.39
N ARG A 404 -23.76 22.68 -1.32
CA ARG A 404 -23.40 21.58 -0.43
C ARG A 404 -23.39 21.95 1.07
N LYS A 405 -23.92 23.14 1.41
CA LYS A 405 -23.86 23.73 2.75
C LYS A 405 -24.46 22.81 3.84
N ALA A 406 -25.53 22.04 3.50
CA ALA A 406 -26.22 21.16 4.45
C ALA A 406 -25.31 20.10 5.07
N LEU A 407 -24.22 19.74 4.39
CA LEU A 407 -23.25 18.74 4.86
C LEU A 407 -21.99 19.35 5.47
N ILE A 408 -21.45 20.40 4.84
CA ILE A 408 -20.10 20.90 5.13
C ILE A 408 -20.04 22.05 6.15
N ARG A 409 -21.19 22.63 6.52
CA ARG A 409 -21.27 23.67 7.55
C ARG A 409 -21.83 23.09 8.83
N LYS A 410 -21.09 23.20 9.94
CA LYS A 410 -21.40 22.55 11.22
C LYS A 410 -22.83 22.77 11.68
N HIS A 411 -23.32 24.02 11.67
CA HIS A 411 -24.69 24.37 12.06
C HIS A 411 -25.74 23.79 11.07
N TYR A 412 -25.46 23.82 9.74
CA TYR A 412 -26.39 23.23 8.77
C TYR A 412 -26.41 21.69 8.87
N LEU A 413 -25.29 21.04 9.16
CA LEU A 413 -25.25 19.60 9.40
C LEU A 413 -26.10 19.23 10.62
N SER A 414 -25.96 19.97 11.72
CA SER A 414 -26.79 19.77 12.92
C SER A 414 -28.28 19.91 12.60
N ASN A 415 -28.65 20.97 11.90
CA ASN A 415 -30.04 21.21 11.49
C ASN A 415 -30.54 20.14 10.50
N THR A 416 -29.67 19.65 9.60
CA THR A 416 -30.01 18.56 8.67
C THR A 416 -30.38 17.30 9.44
N VAL A 417 -29.55 16.90 10.39
CA VAL A 417 -29.78 15.70 11.20
C VAL A 417 -31.00 15.87 12.12
N ALA A 418 -31.12 17.00 12.80
CA ALA A 418 -32.26 17.27 13.69
C ALA A 418 -33.59 17.24 12.93
N ASN A 419 -33.68 17.91 11.78
CA ASN A 419 -34.88 17.88 10.93
C ASN A 419 -35.20 16.48 10.40
N TRP A 420 -34.18 15.68 10.08
CA TRP A 420 -34.35 14.31 9.61
C TRP A 420 -34.89 13.41 10.71
N ILE A 421 -34.24 13.39 11.86
CA ILE A 421 -34.64 12.57 13.04
C ILE A 421 -36.06 12.89 13.50
N SER A 422 -36.45 14.17 13.43
CA SER A 422 -37.81 14.58 13.84
C SER A 422 -38.92 13.96 12.98
N LYS A 423 -38.63 13.70 11.72
CA LYS A 423 -39.54 13.12 10.71
C LYS A 423 -39.39 11.61 10.55
N HIS A 424 -38.25 11.05 10.95
CA HIS A 424 -37.91 9.63 10.82
C HIS A 424 -37.55 9.07 12.21
N PRO A 425 -38.53 8.59 12.98
CA PRO A 425 -38.30 8.08 14.34
C PRO A 425 -37.29 6.91 14.42
N ASP A 426 -37.22 6.12 13.37
CA ASP A 426 -36.35 4.95 13.27
C ASP A 426 -34.97 5.28 12.67
N SER A 427 -34.62 6.56 12.48
CA SER A 427 -33.36 7.02 11.96
C SER A 427 -32.18 6.56 12.83
N ILE A 428 -31.17 5.95 12.23
CA ILE A 428 -29.95 5.57 12.93
C ILE A 428 -29.14 6.77 13.39
N LEU A 429 -29.27 7.92 12.72
CA LEU A 429 -28.58 9.16 13.08
C LEU A 429 -28.87 9.59 14.51
N ARG A 430 -30.00 9.14 15.07
CA ARG A 430 -30.38 9.38 16.50
C ARG A 430 -29.33 8.82 17.47
N HIS A 431 -28.67 7.74 17.08
CA HIS A 431 -27.68 7.00 17.88
C HIS A 431 -26.25 7.20 17.41
N HIS A 432 -26.06 7.93 16.30
CA HIS A 432 -24.75 8.11 15.68
C HIS A 432 -24.37 9.58 15.44
N PHE A 433 -25.21 10.52 15.94
CA PHE A 433 -24.92 11.94 15.91
C PHE A 433 -25.36 12.58 17.23
N LYS A 434 -24.46 13.31 17.88
CA LYS A 434 -24.80 14.06 19.10
C LYS A 434 -25.59 15.31 18.70
N PRO A 435 -26.74 15.59 19.37
CA PRO A 435 -27.43 16.85 19.13
C PRO A 435 -26.52 18.02 19.41
N ALA A 436 -26.65 19.07 18.63
CA ALA A 436 -25.81 20.25 18.77
C ALA A 436 -26.70 21.49 18.75
N PHE A 437 -26.33 22.45 19.53
CA PHE A 437 -27.08 23.69 19.73
C PHE A 437 -26.27 24.85 19.19
N ASP A 438 -26.80 25.55 18.22
CA ASP A 438 -26.21 26.73 17.64
C ASP A 438 -26.74 27.98 18.31
N PHE A 439 -25.86 28.92 18.55
CA PHE A 439 -26.20 30.23 19.09
C PHE A 439 -25.28 31.30 18.51
N GLU A 440 -25.77 32.53 18.47
CA GLU A 440 -25.01 33.67 18.02
C GLU A 440 -24.57 34.50 19.23
N LEU A 441 -23.28 34.87 19.25
CA LEU A 441 -22.72 35.69 20.32
C LEU A 441 -21.74 36.71 19.72
N ASP A 442 -22.03 38.01 19.97
CA ASP A 442 -21.14 39.07 19.54
C ASP A 442 -20.17 39.47 20.69
N TYR A 443 -20.62 39.43 21.93
CA TYR A 443 -19.86 39.79 23.13
C TYR A 443 -20.22 38.88 24.28
N ALA A 444 -19.26 38.57 25.18
CA ALA A 444 -19.44 37.71 26.35
C ALA A 444 -20.60 38.17 27.28
N GLU A 445 -20.87 39.49 27.38
CA GLU A 445 -21.95 40.06 28.18
C GLU A 445 -23.34 39.61 27.71
N PHE A 446 -23.52 39.14 26.48
CA PHE A 446 -24.79 38.65 25.93
C PHE A 446 -24.96 37.14 26.03
N LEU A 447 -24.07 36.43 26.74
CA LEU A 447 -24.09 34.97 26.85
C LEU A 447 -25.42 34.47 27.47
N ASP A 448 -25.94 35.14 28.50
CA ASP A 448 -27.20 34.76 29.15
C ASP A 448 -28.37 34.79 28.16
N ASP A 449 -28.45 35.82 27.33
CA ASP A 449 -29.47 35.93 26.29
C ASP A 449 -29.32 34.85 25.23
N ALA A 450 -28.11 34.53 24.81
CA ALA A 450 -27.82 33.46 23.85
C ALA A 450 -28.16 32.05 24.41
N LEU A 451 -27.92 31.81 25.69
CA LEU A 451 -28.26 30.55 26.34
C LEU A 451 -29.77 30.34 26.51
N LEU A 452 -30.57 31.42 26.51
CA LEU A 452 -32.01 31.29 26.48
C LEU A 452 -32.53 30.63 25.19
N GLU A 453 -31.86 30.83 24.09
CA GLU A 453 -32.17 30.16 22.81
C GLU A 453 -31.69 28.73 22.77
N ALA A 454 -30.58 28.38 23.45
CA ALA A 454 -30.00 27.06 23.57
C ALA A 454 -30.50 26.32 24.85
N TYR A 455 -31.82 26.14 24.98
CA TYR A 455 -32.48 25.66 26.20
C TYR A 455 -31.89 24.36 26.76
N GLU A 456 -31.62 23.34 25.91
CA GLU A 456 -31.12 22.05 26.39
C GLU A 456 -29.67 22.16 26.89
N LEU A 457 -28.85 23.02 26.28
CA LEU A 457 -27.50 23.33 26.79
C LEU A 457 -27.61 23.99 28.17
N ASN A 458 -28.42 25.03 28.29
CA ASN A 458 -28.62 25.77 29.53
C ASN A 458 -29.14 24.83 30.65
N ASP A 459 -30.12 23.98 30.36
CA ASP A 459 -30.67 23.00 31.32
C ASP A 459 -29.61 21.96 31.76
N SER A 460 -28.72 21.53 30.83
CA SER A 460 -27.62 20.63 31.17
C SER A 460 -26.58 21.29 32.08
N LEU A 461 -26.17 22.53 31.76
CA LEU A 461 -25.22 23.28 32.58
C LEU A 461 -25.77 23.55 33.98
N ALA A 462 -27.05 23.95 34.10
CA ALA A 462 -27.73 24.14 35.38
C ALA A 462 -27.78 22.84 36.21
N LYS A 463 -28.03 21.70 35.60
CA LYS A 463 -28.00 20.39 36.27
C LYS A 463 -26.60 19.98 36.72
N ASN A 464 -25.56 20.40 35.99
CA ASN A 464 -24.18 20.12 36.38
C ASN A 464 -23.76 20.79 37.68
N GLU A 465 -24.37 21.89 38.07
CA GLU A 465 -24.11 22.53 39.36
C GLU A 465 -24.42 21.62 40.57
N GLU A 466 -25.42 20.74 40.42
CA GLU A 466 -25.84 19.81 41.47
C GLU A 466 -25.16 18.43 41.37
N ARG A 467 -24.45 18.14 40.27
CA ARG A 467 -23.79 16.85 40.02
C ARG A 467 -22.37 16.81 40.56
N PRO A 468 -21.92 15.65 41.08
CA PRO A 468 -20.48 15.45 41.35
C PRO A 468 -19.69 15.52 40.05
N ASP A 469 -18.41 15.93 40.10
CA ASP A 469 -17.56 16.16 38.92
C ASP A 469 -17.48 14.95 37.97
N SER A 470 -17.49 13.75 38.51
CA SER A 470 -17.49 12.50 37.73
C SER A 470 -18.79 12.21 36.96
N GLU A 471 -19.87 12.92 37.24
CA GLU A 471 -21.19 12.74 36.61
C GLU A 471 -21.64 13.98 35.82
N LYS A 472 -20.82 15.03 35.77
CA LYS A 472 -21.07 16.21 34.94
C LYS A 472 -21.07 15.89 33.48
N GLU A 473 -22.01 16.44 32.73
CA GLU A 473 -22.00 16.40 31.27
C GLU A 473 -20.97 17.42 30.73
N TRP A 474 -20.06 16.96 29.88
CA TRP A 474 -19.11 17.82 29.23
C TRP A 474 -19.58 18.19 27.83
N TRP A 475 -19.22 19.39 27.42
CA TRP A 475 -19.60 19.99 26.15
C TRP A 475 -18.37 20.43 25.39
N ILE A 476 -18.44 20.37 24.05
CA ILE A 476 -17.42 20.89 23.16
C ILE A 476 -17.98 22.09 22.39
N LEU A 477 -17.35 23.25 22.54
CA LEU A 477 -17.65 24.46 21.79
C LEU A 477 -16.86 24.47 20.48
N LYS A 478 -17.54 24.75 19.38
CA LYS A 478 -16.97 24.80 18.04
C LYS A 478 -17.39 26.10 17.34
N PRO A 479 -16.47 26.98 16.94
CA PRO A 479 -16.83 28.12 16.10
C PRO A 479 -17.37 27.64 14.74
N GLY A 480 -18.40 28.31 14.24
CA GLY A 480 -19.11 27.88 13.03
C GLY A 480 -18.30 28.00 11.73
N MET A 481 -17.29 28.89 11.70
CA MET A 481 -16.53 29.25 10.51
C MET A 481 -15.02 28.98 10.66
N SER A 482 -14.58 28.31 11.72
CA SER A 482 -13.17 27.99 11.94
C SER A 482 -12.78 26.66 11.33
N ASP A 483 -11.57 26.59 10.79
CA ASP A 483 -10.94 25.39 10.25
C ASP A 483 -9.86 24.85 11.20
N ARG A 484 -9.42 23.61 10.98
CA ARG A 484 -8.28 22.97 11.67
C ARG A 484 -8.39 22.91 13.20
N GLY A 485 -9.58 23.04 13.77
CA GLY A 485 -9.80 22.96 15.21
C GLY A 485 -9.51 24.27 16.00
N GLN A 486 -9.28 25.38 15.29
CA GLN A 486 -9.12 26.68 15.94
C GLN A 486 -10.37 27.05 16.72
N GLY A 487 -10.19 27.55 17.97
CA GLY A 487 -11.26 27.98 18.83
C GLY A 487 -12.13 26.86 19.41
N ILE A 488 -11.77 25.60 19.26
CA ILE A 488 -12.45 24.52 19.97
C ILE A 488 -12.09 24.58 21.44
N ARG A 489 -13.10 24.53 22.33
CA ARG A 489 -12.95 24.47 23.78
C ARG A 489 -13.85 23.40 24.38
N ILE A 490 -13.53 22.90 25.56
CA ILE A 490 -14.30 21.92 26.30
C ILE A 490 -14.72 22.57 27.62
N PHE A 491 -15.99 22.43 28.01
CA PHE A 491 -16.54 23.04 29.18
C PHE A 491 -17.69 22.21 29.80
N ASN A 492 -18.00 22.43 31.07
CA ASN A 492 -19.10 21.77 31.77
C ASN A 492 -19.91 22.70 32.63
N SER A 493 -19.63 24.00 32.67
CA SER A 493 -20.33 25.03 33.43
C SER A 493 -20.51 26.30 32.60
N GLU A 494 -21.46 27.13 33.02
CA GLU A 494 -21.67 28.44 32.39
C GLU A 494 -20.49 29.37 32.69
N ASP A 495 -19.93 29.29 33.88
CA ASP A 495 -18.76 30.10 34.26
C ASP A 495 -17.57 29.83 33.32
N GLN A 496 -17.22 28.55 33.06
CA GLN A 496 -16.19 28.20 32.11
C GLN A 496 -16.49 28.67 30.68
N LEU A 497 -17.74 28.59 30.26
CA LEU A 497 -18.14 29.07 28.94
C LEU A 497 -17.98 30.59 28.83
N ARG A 498 -18.28 31.32 29.90
CA ARG A 498 -18.13 32.78 30.02
C ARG A 498 -16.63 33.16 29.96
N GLU A 499 -15.80 32.49 30.74
CA GLU A 499 -14.35 32.70 30.75
C GLU A 499 -13.72 32.49 29.35
N ILE A 500 -14.19 31.48 28.58
CA ILE A 500 -13.75 31.25 27.22
C ILE A 500 -14.01 32.46 26.31
N PHE A 501 -15.22 33.06 26.41
CA PHE A 501 -15.59 34.22 25.60
C PHE A 501 -14.89 35.51 26.08
N GLU A 502 -14.71 35.68 27.36
CA GLU A 502 -13.95 36.81 27.93
C GLU A 502 -12.48 36.76 27.50
N GLU A 503 -11.85 35.58 27.55
CA GLU A 503 -10.47 35.37 27.04
C GLU A 503 -10.33 35.83 25.60
N TRP A 504 -11.26 35.45 24.74
CA TRP A 504 -11.23 35.82 23.33
C TRP A 504 -11.51 37.33 23.05
N GLU A 505 -12.17 38.01 23.95
CA GLU A 505 -12.38 39.47 23.87
C GLU A 505 -11.11 40.22 24.27
N GLU A 506 -10.43 39.79 25.32
CA GLU A 506 -9.18 40.41 25.79
C GLU A 506 -8.09 40.31 24.71
N ASP A 507 -7.93 39.14 24.07
CA ASP A 507 -6.99 38.95 22.97
C ASP A 507 -7.27 39.88 21.77
N SER A 508 -8.56 40.19 21.50
CA SER A 508 -8.95 41.05 20.38
C SER A 508 -8.66 42.54 20.60
N ASP A 509 -8.62 43.00 21.83
CA ASP A 509 -8.35 44.41 22.18
C ASP A 509 -6.85 44.75 22.15
N ASP A 510 -5.99 43.77 22.42
CA ASP A 510 -4.53 43.95 22.33
C ASP A 510 -4.00 44.06 20.90
N GLU A 511 -4.66 43.40 19.90
CA GLU A 511 -4.26 43.53 18.48
C GLU A 511 -4.69 44.86 17.84
N SER A 512 -5.71 45.55 18.33
CA SER A 512 -6.17 46.83 17.77
C SER A 512 -5.21 48.01 18.02
N GLY A 513 -4.14 47.80 18.79
CA GLY A 513 -3.16 48.82 19.21
C GLY A 513 -1.85 48.89 18.39
N SER A 514 -1.56 47.97 17.50
CA SER A 514 -0.32 47.92 16.72
C SER A 514 -0.54 48.02 15.21
N GLU A 515 -0.66 49.24 14.70
CA GLU A 515 -0.40 49.52 13.27
C GLU A 515 1.11 49.31 13.00
N THR A 516 1.55 48.09 12.71
CA THR A 516 2.90 47.85 12.18
C THR A 516 2.88 47.64 10.70
N ASN A 517 3.63 48.49 10.00
CA ASN A 517 3.84 48.53 8.55
C ASN A 517 4.27 47.13 8.02
N ALA A 518 3.59 46.68 6.99
CA ALA A 518 3.91 45.49 6.23
C ALA A 518 5.10 45.76 5.30
N ASP A 519 6.33 45.68 5.81
CA ASP A 519 7.53 45.71 4.94
C ASP A 519 8.83 45.15 5.61
N ASP A 520 8.78 44.42 6.74
CA ASP A 520 9.98 43.78 7.26
C ASP A 520 9.64 42.50 8.05
N ALA A 521 9.43 41.37 7.38
CA ALA A 521 9.42 40.05 8.01
C ALA A 521 9.94 38.96 7.07
N GLU A 522 11.25 38.96 6.82
CA GLU A 522 11.99 37.73 6.53
C GLU A 522 12.92 37.41 7.70
N ALA A 523 12.87 36.14 8.16
CA ALA A 523 13.75 35.45 9.07
C ALA A 523 13.43 35.52 10.60
N ASP A 524 12.55 34.65 11.09
CA ASP A 524 12.93 33.68 12.12
C ASP A 524 11.86 32.59 12.26
N GLY A 525 12.25 31.32 12.16
CA GLY A 525 11.34 30.19 12.13
C GLY A 525 10.93 29.69 13.52
N SER A 526 10.20 30.48 14.28
CA SER A 526 9.45 30.03 15.45
C SER A 526 8.06 30.66 15.40
N ALA A 527 7.15 30.06 14.62
CA ALA A 527 5.74 30.43 14.67
C ALA A 527 5.17 29.96 16.01
N ALA A 528 5.09 30.84 16.97
CA ALA A 528 4.10 30.75 18.03
C ALA A 528 2.73 30.74 17.34
N LEU A 529 1.89 29.76 17.67
CA LEU A 529 0.50 29.67 17.20
C LEU A 529 -0.20 30.94 17.69
N ASP A 530 -0.41 31.89 16.78
CA ASP A 530 -1.21 33.07 16.99
C ASP A 530 -2.66 32.60 17.15
N THR A 531 -3.18 32.60 18.38
CA THR A 531 -4.50 32.11 18.73
C THR A 531 -5.54 33.25 18.73
N GLY A 532 -5.25 34.41 18.14
CA GLY A 532 -6.12 35.56 18.10
C GLY A 532 -7.46 35.26 17.41
N ILE A 533 -8.44 34.79 18.20
CA ILE A 533 -9.82 34.60 17.75
C ILE A 533 -10.59 35.88 18.03
N VAL A 534 -10.97 36.59 16.99
CA VAL A 534 -11.82 37.76 17.11
C VAL A 534 -13.28 37.30 17.15
N THR A 535 -13.90 37.30 18.34
CA THR A 535 -15.26 36.82 18.59
C THR A 535 -16.28 37.50 17.68
N SER A 536 -16.14 38.80 17.44
CA SER A 536 -17.03 39.58 16.57
C SER A 536 -16.98 39.17 15.09
N GLN A 537 -15.95 38.43 14.66
CA GLN A 537 -15.88 37.90 13.29
C GLN A 537 -16.48 36.50 13.17
N LEU A 538 -16.52 35.70 14.22
CA LEU A 538 -17.02 34.33 14.20
C LEU A 538 -18.53 34.22 14.49
N ARG A 539 -19.10 35.03 15.32
CA ARG A 539 -20.52 35.19 15.70
C ARG A 539 -21.34 33.92 15.93
N HIS A 540 -21.10 32.86 15.16
CA HIS A 540 -21.86 31.62 15.22
C HIS A 540 -21.05 30.54 15.93
N PHE A 541 -21.61 29.99 17.01
CA PHE A 541 -21.02 28.93 17.81
C PHE A 541 -21.90 27.73 17.86
N LEU A 542 -21.32 26.56 17.99
CA LEU A 542 -22.00 25.28 18.13
C LEU A 542 -21.52 24.60 19.41
N ALA A 543 -22.41 24.35 20.34
CA ALA A 543 -22.17 23.50 21.51
C ALA A 543 -22.71 22.09 21.26
N GLN A 544 -21.90 21.07 21.50
CA GLN A 544 -22.25 19.68 21.29
C GLN A 544 -21.80 18.84 22.48
N PRO A 545 -22.59 17.83 22.95
CA PRO A 545 -22.15 16.94 24.00
C PRO A 545 -20.83 16.27 23.66
N TYR A 546 -19.88 16.32 24.58
CA TYR A 546 -18.59 15.68 24.43
C TYR A 546 -18.73 14.15 24.48
N ILE A 547 -18.01 13.43 23.65
CA ILE A 547 -18.06 11.96 23.59
C ILE A 547 -17.00 11.40 24.54
N ASP A 548 -17.46 10.83 25.64
CA ASP A 548 -16.66 10.23 26.69
C ASP A 548 -17.38 8.97 27.24
N PRO A 549 -16.66 7.84 27.43
CA PRO A 549 -15.28 7.57 27.06
C PRO A 549 -15.12 7.22 25.57
N PRO A 550 -14.05 7.71 24.90
CA PRO A 550 -13.74 7.28 23.53
C PRO A 550 -13.08 5.90 23.52
N LEU A 551 -13.08 5.26 22.36
CA LEU A 551 -12.29 4.05 22.15
C LEU A 551 -10.82 4.36 22.23
N LEU A 552 -10.09 3.64 23.09
CA LEU A 552 -8.65 3.78 23.28
C LEU A 552 -7.91 2.49 22.93
N LEU A 553 -6.77 2.63 22.25
CA LEU A 553 -5.95 1.52 21.83
C LEU A 553 -4.65 1.47 22.64
N PRO A 554 -4.35 0.36 23.37
CA PRO A 554 -3.13 0.24 24.15
C PRO A 554 -1.85 0.41 23.31
N SER A 555 -1.83 -0.10 22.07
CA SER A 555 -0.69 0.06 21.15
C SER A 555 -0.41 1.52 20.77
N SER A 556 -1.39 2.42 20.95
CA SER A 556 -1.29 3.85 20.67
C SER A 556 -1.14 4.69 21.94
N SER A 557 -0.66 4.09 23.04
CA SER A 557 -0.50 4.75 24.35
C SER A 557 -1.79 5.38 24.88
N ASN A 558 -2.93 4.74 24.60
CA ASN A 558 -4.27 5.23 24.99
C ASN A 558 -4.56 6.66 24.50
N ARG A 559 -4.07 7.04 23.35
CA ARG A 559 -4.42 8.32 22.72
C ARG A 559 -5.80 8.24 22.09
N LYS A 560 -6.58 9.29 22.25
CA LYS A 560 -7.85 9.46 21.52
C LYS A 560 -7.58 9.55 20.02
N PHE A 561 -8.48 9.03 19.20
CA PHE A 561 -8.37 9.14 17.74
C PHE A 561 -9.75 9.32 17.11
N HIS A 562 -9.77 9.91 15.93
CA HIS A 562 -10.92 9.88 15.04
C HIS A 562 -10.58 9.14 13.76
N ILE A 563 -11.61 8.71 13.03
CA ILE A 563 -11.48 8.02 11.75
C ILE A 563 -11.81 9.02 10.64
N ARG A 564 -10.85 9.32 9.78
CA ARG A 564 -11.04 10.03 8.51
C ARG A 564 -11.44 9.03 7.45
N THR A 565 -12.64 9.22 6.91
CA THR A 565 -13.20 8.42 5.83
C THR A 565 -13.38 9.28 4.59
N TYR A 566 -12.98 8.77 3.42
CA TYR A 566 -13.24 9.47 2.16
C TYR A 566 -14.52 8.96 1.53
N VAL A 567 -15.39 9.90 1.14
CA VAL A 567 -16.72 9.62 0.60
C VAL A 567 -16.88 10.34 -0.74
N LEU A 568 -17.21 9.57 -1.77
CA LEU A 568 -17.50 10.11 -3.11
C LEU A 568 -19.01 10.19 -3.30
N ALA A 569 -19.54 11.39 -3.54
CA ALA A 569 -20.90 11.59 -4.03
C ALA A 569 -20.86 11.92 -5.52
N SER A 570 -21.61 11.22 -6.35
CA SER A 570 -21.53 11.34 -7.80
C SER A 570 -22.90 11.45 -8.45
N GLY A 571 -23.00 12.31 -9.46
CA GLY A 571 -24.19 12.50 -10.28
C GLY A 571 -25.41 12.96 -9.50
N SER A 572 -26.59 12.42 -9.83
CA SER A 572 -27.86 12.76 -9.16
C SER A 572 -27.90 12.40 -7.69
N LEU A 573 -27.22 11.41 -7.23
CA LEU A 573 -26.71 11.12 -5.90
C LEU A 573 -26.46 9.60 -5.68
N LYS A 574 -25.36 9.14 -6.18
CA LYS A 574 -24.77 7.88 -5.72
C LYS A 574 -23.67 8.20 -4.72
N VAL A 575 -23.72 7.56 -3.56
CA VAL A 575 -22.77 7.80 -2.47
C VAL A 575 -21.93 6.54 -2.26
N TYR A 576 -20.61 6.71 -2.28
CA TYR A 576 -19.65 5.63 -2.12
C TYR A 576 -18.73 5.94 -0.94
N VAL A 577 -18.42 4.93 -0.15
CA VAL A 577 -17.44 5.00 0.93
C VAL A 577 -16.17 4.27 0.50
N PHE A 578 -15.04 4.97 0.56
CA PHE A 578 -13.74 4.38 0.30
C PHE A 578 -13.29 3.54 1.50
N LYS A 579 -12.90 2.31 1.23
CA LYS A 579 -12.60 1.32 2.28
C LYS A 579 -11.33 1.64 3.07
N GLU A 580 -10.33 2.24 2.42
CA GLU A 580 -9.09 2.62 3.09
C GLU A 580 -9.29 3.91 3.89
N MET A 581 -9.43 3.75 5.20
CA MET A 581 -9.65 4.83 6.15
C MET A 581 -8.38 5.11 6.96
N LEU A 582 -8.31 6.32 7.52
CA LEU A 582 -7.21 6.75 8.38
C LEU A 582 -7.68 6.90 9.83
N ALA A 583 -6.84 6.55 10.78
CA ALA A 583 -6.99 6.89 12.19
C ALA A 583 -6.01 8.01 12.54
N LEU A 584 -6.52 9.15 12.97
CA LEU A 584 -5.75 10.34 13.35
C LEU A 584 -5.76 10.47 14.87
N PHE A 585 -4.59 10.42 15.50
CA PHE A 585 -4.41 10.35 16.94
C PHE A 585 -4.13 11.72 17.55
N ALA A 586 -4.66 11.96 18.75
CA ALA A 586 -4.33 13.11 19.58
C ALA A 586 -2.81 13.12 19.92
N ALA A 587 -2.28 14.29 20.27
CA ALA A 587 -0.84 14.42 20.56
C ALA A 587 -0.45 13.72 21.86
N LYS A 588 -1.34 13.74 22.88
CA LYS A 588 -1.10 13.15 24.20
C LYS A 588 -2.08 12.01 24.50
N ALA A 589 -1.74 11.20 25.51
CA ALA A 589 -2.64 10.16 26.03
C ALA A 589 -3.92 10.81 26.58
N TYR A 590 -5.07 10.15 26.30
CA TYR A 590 -6.37 10.61 26.78
C TYR A 590 -6.43 10.56 28.32
N CYS A 591 -7.05 11.56 28.88
CA CYS A 591 -7.51 11.62 30.26
C CYS A 591 -8.98 12.09 30.21
N ALA A 592 -9.85 11.55 31.07
CA ALA A 592 -11.21 12.05 31.11
C ALA A 592 -11.22 13.50 31.61
N PRO A 593 -12.04 14.41 31.08
CA PRO A 593 -11.96 15.82 31.44
C PRO A 593 -12.13 16.09 32.94
N HIS A 594 -12.86 15.26 33.65
CA HIS A 594 -13.05 15.38 35.12
C HIS A 594 -11.87 14.88 35.96
N GLU A 595 -10.89 14.20 35.33
CA GLU A 595 -9.68 13.67 35.97
C GLU A 595 -8.48 14.59 35.76
N GLU A 596 -8.60 15.67 35.00
CA GLU A 596 -7.52 16.64 34.79
C GLU A 596 -7.34 17.51 36.05
N GLU A 597 -6.08 17.79 36.40
CA GLU A 597 -5.71 18.56 37.58
C GLU A 597 -5.95 20.07 37.41
N ASP A 598 -6.02 20.55 36.16
CA ASP A 598 -6.21 21.95 35.82
C ASP A 598 -7.69 22.22 35.45
N ASP A 599 -8.17 23.41 35.79
CA ASP A 599 -9.54 23.84 35.47
C ASP A 599 -9.82 23.97 33.95
N VAL A 600 -8.75 24.01 33.14
CA VAL A 600 -8.84 24.07 31.67
C VAL A 600 -8.32 22.78 31.07
N ALA A 601 -9.15 22.12 30.28
CA ALA A 601 -8.81 20.86 29.62
C ALA A 601 -7.61 20.99 28.64
N ASP A 602 -6.61 20.10 28.77
CA ASP A 602 -5.47 20.02 27.84
C ASP A 602 -5.93 19.53 26.46
N LEU A 603 -6.19 20.45 25.55
CA LEU A 603 -6.69 20.16 24.20
C LEU A 603 -5.83 19.18 23.42
N ALA A 604 -4.53 19.05 23.71
CA ALA A 604 -3.64 18.08 23.11
C ALA A 604 -4.01 16.61 23.43
N ARG A 605 -4.84 16.37 24.46
CA ARG A 605 -5.39 15.05 24.82
C ARG A 605 -6.73 14.77 24.16
N HIS A 606 -7.49 15.83 23.87
CA HIS A 606 -8.89 15.74 23.46
C HIS A 606 -9.10 15.95 21.98
N LEU A 607 -8.27 16.79 21.34
CA LEU A 607 -8.34 17.08 19.91
C LEU A 607 -7.35 16.21 19.12
N THR A 608 -7.83 15.71 18.02
CA THR A 608 -7.10 14.79 17.14
C THR A 608 -6.65 15.46 15.85
N ASN A 609 -6.70 16.81 15.82
CA ASN A 609 -6.24 17.61 14.70
C ASN A 609 -4.72 17.65 14.67
N THR A 610 -4.13 17.45 13.49
CA THR A 610 -2.68 17.38 13.32
C THR A 610 -1.93 18.70 13.61
N CYS A 611 -2.64 19.84 13.63
CA CYS A 611 -2.06 21.15 13.95
C CYS A 611 -1.60 21.28 15.41
N PHE A 612 -2.10 20.47 16.35
CA PHE A 612 -1.66 20.47 17.76
C PHE A 612 -0.41 19.61 18.02
N GLN A 613 0.23 19.09 16.96
CA GLN A 613 1.42 18.26 17.11
C GLN A 613 2.66 19.11 16.93
N GLU A 614 3.43 19.31 18.01
CA GLU A 614 4.70 20.04 17.98
C GLU A 614 5.71 19.36 17.05
N GLY A 615 6.23 20.10 16.06
CA GLY A 615 7.35 19.70 15.21
C GLY A 615 6.97 19.26 13.80
N GLY A 616 6.98 20.18 12.88
CA GLY A 616 6.61 20.06 11.46
C GLY A 616 7.45 19.12 10.57
N SER A 617 7.96 17.99 11.04
CA SER A 617 8.74 17.08 10.18
C SER A 617 8.63 15.58 10.44
N SER A 618 7.78 15.09 11.35
CA SER A 618 7.50 13.64 11.41
C SER A 618 6.10 13.34 11.95
N ASN A 619 5.12 13.24 11.08
CA ASN A 619 3.80 12.64 11.36
C ASN A 619 3.89 11.11 11.61
N GLU A 620 5.08 10.55 11.78
CA GLU A 620 5.26 9.12 12.03
C GLU A 620 4.63 8.75 13.38
N GLY A 621 3.51 8.04 13.32
CA GLY A 621 2.77 7.54 14.48
C GLY A 621 1.51 8.32 14.88
N SER A 622 1.21 9.48 14.26
CA SER A 622 -0.03 10.23 14.49
C SER A 622 -1.13 9.92 13.49
N VAL A 623 -0.78 9.43 12.30
CA VAL A 623 -1.71 8.98 11.28
C VAL A 623 -1.39 7.53 10.94
N ARG A 624 -2.38 6.65 11.03
CA ARG A 624 -2.26 5.21 10.71
C ARG A 624 -3.42 4.77 9.83
N ARG A 625 -3.21 3.74 9.04
CA ARG A 625 -4.34 3.08 8.36
C ARG A 625 -5.25 2.43 9.40
N PHE A 626 -6.57 2.60 9.25
CA PHE A 626 -7.54 2.03 10.17
C PHE A 626 -7.44 0.49 10.25
N TRP A 627 -7.22 -0.16 9.11
CA TRP A 627 -7.13 -1.62 9.04
C TRP A 627 -5.87 -2.21 9.70
N ASP A 628 -4.83 -1.38 9.90
CA ASP A 628 -3.58 -1.76 10.57
C ASP A 628 -3.62 -1.55 12.10
N LEU A 629 -4.74 -1.08 12.64
CA LEU A 629 -4.94 -0.95 14.09
C LEU A 629 -5.03 -2.33 14.77
N ASP A 630 -4.98 -2.35 16.09
CA ASP A 630 -5.00 -3.56 16.90
C ASP A 630 -6.13 -4.52 16.49
N HIS A 631 -5.81 -5.79 16.28
CA HIS A 631 -6.81 -6.82 15.95
C HIS A 631 -7.67 -7.18 17.15
N HIS A 632 -7.13 -7.04 18.36
CA HIS A 632 -7.82 -7.37 19.59
C HIS A 632 -7.88 -6.15 20.50
N VAL A 633 -9.09 -5.68 20.80
CA VAL A 633 -9.36 -4.59 21.73
C VAL A 633 -10.23 -5.13 22.85
N PRO A 634 -9.83 -4.98 24.12
CA PRO A 634 -10.65 -5.43 25.25
C PRO A 634 -12.05 -4.86 25.20
N GLY A 635 -13.06 -5.70 25.33
CA GLY A 635 -14.47 -5.28 25.30
C GLY A 635 -15.12 -5.31 23.93
N LEU A 636 -14.34 -5.39 22.83
CA LEU A 636 -14.87 -5.47 21.48
C LEU A 636 -14.73 -6.88 20.90
N SER A 637 -15.55 -7.20 19.91
CA SER A 637 -15.52 -8.46 19.17
C SER A 637 -14.33 -8.50 18.21
N ALA A 638 -13.91 -9.70 17.76
CA ALA A 638 -12.78 -9.86 16.84
C ALA A 638 -12.99 -9.16 15.48
N ASP A 639 -14.23 -8.96 15.07
CA ASP A 639 -14.66 -8.29 13.83
C ASP A 639 -15.06 -6.81 14.07
N TRP A 640 -14.47 -6.17 15.09
CA TRP A 640 -14.84 -4.80 15.47
C TRP A 640 -14.59 -3.77 14.36
N LYS A 641 -13.53 -3.95 13.55
CA LYS A 641 -13.20 -3.03 12.46
C LYS A 641 -14.26 -3.08 11.34
N GLU A 642 -14.67 -4.28 10.97
CA GLU A 642 -15.72 -4.51 9.98
C GLU A 642 -17.05 -3.93 10.45
N LYS A 643 -17.40 -4.10 11.73
CA LYS A 643 -18.61 -3.53 12.33
C LYS A 643 -18.59 -2.00 12.34
N ILE A 644 -17.45 -1.40 12.65
CA ILE A 644 -17.28 0.06 12.58
C ILE A 644 -17.43 0.53 11.12
N PHE A 645 -16.81 -0.15 10.17
CA PHE A 645 -16.95 0.19 8.76
C PHE A 645 -18.40 0.10 8.28
N ASP A 646 -19.14 -0.93 8.70
CA ASP A 646 -20.56 -1.08 8.34
C ASP A 646 -21.44 0.01 8.98
N GLN A 647 -21.17 0.43 10.23
CA GLN A 647 -21.82 1.57 10.84
C GLN A 647 -21.50 2.87 10.07
N ILE A 648 -20.23 3.13 9.76
CA ILE A 648 -19.81 4.29 8.94
C ILE A 648 -20.55 4.32 7.61
N CYS A 649 -20.64 3.19 6.91
CA CYS A 649 -21.36 3.07 5.66
C CYS A 649 -22.85 3.42 5.82
N SER A 650 -23.49 2.92 6.87
CA SER A 650 -24.91 3.15 7.13
C SER A 650 -25.19 4.62 7.49
N VAL A 651 -24.39 5.20 8.39
CA VAL A 651 -24.50 6.60 8.80
C VAL A 651 -24.26 7.55 7.63
N THR A 652 -23.23 7.25 6.81
CA THR A 652 -22.92 8.03 5.62
C THR A 652 -24.09 8.01 4.62
N GLY A 653 -24.62 6.84 4.31
CA GLY A 653 -25.77 6.73 3.41
C GLY A 653 -26.96 7.57 3.88
N GLU A 654 -27.31 7.48 5.15
CA GLU A 654 -28.48 8.18 5.68
C GLU A 654 -28.28 9.69 5.82
N VAL A 655 -27.09 10.17 6.18
CA VAL A 655 -26.86 11.63 6.28
C VAL A 655 -26.89 12.32 4.91
N PHE A 656 -26.41 11.66 3.85
CA PHE A 656 -26.56 12.18 2.50
C PHE A 656 -28.01 12.19 2.04
N GLU A 657 -28.80 11.18 2.38
CA GLU A 657 -30.23 11.14 2.09
C GLU A 657 -30.95 12.25 2.86
N ALA A 658 -30.63 12.44 4.13
CA ALA A 658 -31.19 13.51 4.97
C ALA A 658 -30.92 14.90 4.36
N ALA A 659 -29.71 15.16 3.90
CA ALA A 659 -29.36 16.41 3.23
C ALA A 659 -30.12 16.59 1.92
N ALA A 660 -30.16 15.56 1.07
CA ALA A 660 -30.76 15.65 -0.25
C ALA A 660 -32.29 15.79 -0.24
N ARG A 661 -32.97 15.11 0.71
CA ARG A 661 -34.43 15.15 0.84
C ARG A 661 -34.91 16.22 1.82
N GLY A 662 -34.16 16.43 2.93
CA GLY A 662 -34.54 17.32 4.00
C GLY A 662 -34.12 18.78 3.79
N MET A 663 -33.00 19.02 3.13
CA MET A 663 -32.36 20.33 3.04
C MET A 663 -32.10 20.78 1.59
N MET A 664 -33.06 20.60 0.71
CA MET A 664 -32.96 20.83 -0.75
C MET A 664 -32.48 22.24 -1.16
N VAL A 665 -32.64 23.25 -0.31
CA VAL A 665 -32.14 24.60 -0.55
C VAL A 665 -30.62 24.69 -0.28
N HIS A 666 -30.12 23.84 0.62
CA HIS A 666 -28.73 23.85 1.09
C HIS A 666 -27.90 22.66 0.62
N PHE A 667 -28.53 21.71 -0.11
CA PHE A 667 -27.84 20.63 -0.79
C PHE A 667 -28.51 20.32 -2.13
N GLN A 668 -27.78 20.54 -3.21
CA GLN A 668 -28.29 20.31 -4.58
C GLN A 668 -27.24 19.54 -5.38
N THR A 669 -27.62 18.37 -5.82
CA THR A 669 -26.80 17.53 -6.69
C THR A 669 -26.91 17.96 -8.14
N LEU A 670 -25.89 17.65 -8.94
CA LEU A 670 -25.85 17.84 -10.37
C LEU A 670 -25.50 16.52 -11.08
N PRO A 671 -26.21 16.14 -12.15
CA PRO A 671 -25.92 14.91 -12.90
C PRO A 671 -24.48 14.86 -13.45
N ASN A 672 -23.89 16.01 -13.72
CA ASN A 672 -22.56 16.19 -14.28
C ASN A 672 -21.55 16.75 -13.26
N ALA A 673 -21.69 16.37 -12.03
CA ALA A 673 -20.74 16.69 -10.98
C ALA A 673 -20.54 15.48 -10.06
N PHE A 674 -19.41 15.43 -9.42
CA PHE A 674 -19.17 14.62 -8.23
C PHE A 674 -18.48 15.49 -7.19
N GLU A 675 -18.43 15.02 -5.96
CA GLU A 675 -17.64 15.68 -4.91
C GLU A 675 -17.05 14.63 -3.97
N LEU A 676 -15.82 14.89 -3.56
CA LEU A 676 -15.09 14.06 -2.63
C LEU A 676 -15.08 14.73 -1.26
N PHE A 677 -15.66 14.05 -0.28
CA PHE A 677 -15.76 14.53 1.09
C PHE A 677 -14.79 13.79 2.00
N GLY A 678 -14.19 14.50 2.95
CA GLY A 678 -13.59 13.90 4.13
C GLY A 678 -14.63 13.88 5.25
N VAL A 679 -14.96 12.70 5.75
CA VAL A 679 -15.96 12.53 6.82
C VAL A 679 -15.25 12.01 8.06
N ASP A 680 -15.46 12.69 9.17
CA ASP A 680 -14.80 12.38 10.43
C ASP A 680 -15.75 11.70 11.40
N PHE A 681 -15.31 10.56 11.92
CA PHE A 681 -16.05 9.78 12.90
C PHE A 681 -15.23 9.54 14.16
N LEU A 682 -15.86 9.61 15.31
CA LEU A 682 -15.30 9.12 16.56
C LEU A 682 -15.93 7.78 16.90
N VAL A 683 -15.19 6.91 17.55
CA VAL A 683 -15.70 5.65 18.10
C VAL A 683 -15.64 5.74 19.62
N ASP A 684 -16.72 5.39 20.29
CA ASP A 684 -16.74 5.31 21.75
C ASP A 684 -16.25 3.95 22.26
N ALA A 685 -16.10 3.82 23.57
CA ALA A 685 -15.59 2.61 24.20
C ALA A 685 -16.47 1.37 23.99
N THR A 686 -17.74 1.53 23.59
CA THR A 686 -18.67 0.42 23.28
C THR A 686 -18.55 -0.04 21.82
N GLY A 687 -17.86 0.72 20.98
CA GLY A 687 -17.71 0.47 19.56
C GLY A 687 -18.78 1.14 18.70
N ASP A 688 -19.55 2.07 19.28
CA ASP A 688 -20.51 2.86 18.53
C ASP A 688 -19.83 4.04 17.83
N VAL A 689 -20.20 4.25 16.56
CA VAL A 689 -19.64 5.28 15.70
C VAL A 689 -20.42 6.58 15.83
N TRP A 690 -19.73 7.70 15.97
CA TRP A 690 -20.31 9.03 16.07
C TRP A 690 -19.81 9.93 14.95
N LEU A 691 -20.73 10.42 14.11
CA LEU A 691 -20.41 11.39 13.07
C LEU A 691 -20.04 12.74 13.71
N LEU A 692 -18.87 13.26 13.35
CA LEU A 692 -18.37 14.54 13.83
C LEU A 692 -18.61 15.68 12.86
N GLU A 693 -18.11 15.55 11.64
CA GLU A 693 -18.21 16.57 10.59
C GLU A 693 -17.96 16.00 9.19
N LEU A 694 -18.36 16.76 8.18
CA LEU A 694 -18.00 16.52 6.77
C LEU A 694 -17.26 17.74 6.23
N ASN A 695 -16.15 17.49 5.55
CA ASN A 695 -15.32 18.50 4.93
C ASN A 695 -15.36 18.32 3.41
N ALA A 696 -15.77 19.37 2.68
CA ALA A 696 -15.52 19.45 1.24
C ALA A 696 -14.04 19.77 1.04
N TYR A 697 -13.41 19.16 0.05
CA TYR A 697 -12.00 19.36 -0.23
C TYR A 697 -11.09 19.03 0.97
N PRO A 698 -11.07 17.77 1.40
CA PRO A 698 -10.29 17.38 2.57
C PRO A 698 -8.79 17.58 2.37
N ASP A 699 -8.07 17.95 3.42
CA ASP A 699 -6.62 18.06 3.42
C ASP A 699 -5.99 16.65 3.29
N PHE A 700 -5.60 16.31 2.06
CA PHE A 700 -4.99 15.01 1.75
C PHE A 700 -3.53 14.92 2.21
N ALA A 701 -2.84 16.04 2.39
CA ALA A 701 -1.44 16.06 2.82
C ALA A 701 -1.27 15.53 4.25
N GLN A 702 -2.34 15.56 5.08
CA GLN A 702 -2.36 14.93 6.41
C GLN A 702 -2.10 13.43 6.37
N THR A 703 -2.35 12.76 5.25
CA THR A 703 -2.05 11.32 5.07
C THR A 703 -0.55 11.04 5.18
N GLY A 704 0.30 12.03 4.87
CA GLY A 704 1.75 11.89 4.87
C GLY A 704 2.30 11.13 3.66
N GLU A 705 3.60 11.24 3.42
CA GLU A 705 4.24 10.62 2.24
C GLU A 705 4.22 9.09 2.26
N ASN A 706 4.28 8.46 3.44
CA ASN A 706 4.30 7.00 3.57
C ASN A 706 3.00 6.32 3.12
N LEU A 707 1.85 6.99 3.26
CA LEU A 707 0.54 6.47 2.89
C LEU A 707 -0.02 7.10 1.61
N LYS A 708 0.70 8.04 0.99
CA LYS A 708 0.31 8.80 -0.20
C LYS A 708 -0.22 7.90 -1.32
N GLU A 709 0.58 6.93 -1.76
CA GLU A 709 0.20 6.01 -2.82
C GLU A 709 -0.90 5.02 -2.40
N ALA A 710 -0.75 4.45 -1.21
CA ALA A 710 -1.63 3.38 -0.75
C ALA A 710 -3.05 3.85 -0.43
N VAL A 711 -3.22 5.12 -0.06
CA VAL A 711 -4.53 5.70 0.29
C VAL A 711 -4.96 6.72 -0.75
N VAL A 712 -4.23 7.84 -0.90
CA VAL A 712 -4.68 8.96 -1.73
C VAL A 712 -4.57 8.66 -3.23
N GLY A 713 -3.44 8.06 -3.66
CA GLY A 713 -3.26 7.65 -5.06
C GLY A 713 -4.34 6.66 -5.50
N ARG A 714 -4.59 5.66 -4.67
CA ARG A 714 -5.63 4.65 -4.90
C ARG A 714 -7.04 5.25 -4.89
N LEU A 715 -7.33 6.16 -3.96
CA LEU A 715 -8.60 6.90 -3.91
C LEU A 715 -8.89 7.62 -5.22
N PHE A 716 -7.93 8.38 -5.76
CA PHE A 716 -8.14 9.11 -7.02
C PHE A 716 -8.26 8.18 -8.22
N GLU A 717 -7.58 7.04 -8.24
CA GLU A 717 -7.80 6.02 -9.25
C GLU A 717 -9.24 5.50 -9.23
N GLU A 718 -9.79 5.22 -8.03
CA GLU A 718 -11.18 4.80 -7.86
C GLU A 718 -12.17 5.91 -8.25
N VAL A 719 -11.89 7.16 -7.94
CA VAL A 719 -12.71 8.31 -8.39
C VAL A 719 -12.78 8.36 -9.92
N VAL A 720 -11.67 8.15 -10.61
CA VAL A 720 -11.65 8.10 -12.07
C VAL A 720 -12.49 6.95 -12.59
N ASP A 721 -12.41 5.77 -11.98
CA ASP A 721 -13.14 4.59 -12.42
C ASP A 721 -14.65 4.69 -12.14
N VAL A 722 -15.05 5.26 -11.01
CA VAL A 722 -16.45 5.29 -10.54
C VAL A 722 -17.22 6.53 -10.99
N ALA A 723 -16.56 7.71 -11.11
CA ALA A 723 -17.22 8.96 -11.46
C ALA A 723 -16.86 9.48 -12.86
N VAL A 724 -15.55 9.49 -13.21
CA VAL A 724 -15.10 10.12 -14.45
C VAL A 724 -15.40 9.23 -15.67
N LYS A 725 -14.93 8.00 -15.67
CA LYS A 725 -15.14 7.09 -16.81
C LYS A 725 -16.61 6.88 -17.18
N PRO A 726 -17.52 6.61 -16.22
CA PRO A 726 -18.92 6.39 -16.54
C PRO A 726 -19.59 7.59 -17.18
N PHE A 727 -19.29 8.80 -16.69
CA PHE A 727 -19.86 10.02 -17.25
C PHE A 727 -19.51 10.21 -18.73
N PHE A 728 -18.27 9.87 -19.12
CA PHE A 728 -17.82 9.98 -20.52
C PHE A 728 -18.02 8.70 -21.34
N GLY A 729 -18.76 7.71 -20.82
CA GLY A 729 -19.01 6.45 -21.52
C GLY A 729 -17.77 5.55 -21.68
N LEU A 730 -16.77 5.73 -20.83
CA LEU A 730 -15.50 4.98 -20.84
C LEU A 730 -15.48 3.82 -19.83
N GLY A 731 -16.60 3.58 -19.14
CA GLY A 731 -16.80 2.51 -18.15
C GLY A 731 -18.25 2.44 -17.70
N ASP A 732 -18.60 1.41 -16.94
CA ASP A 732 -19.96 1.14 -16.47
C ASP A 732 -20.32 1.73 -15.11
N GLY A 733 -19.33 2.27 -14.38
CA GLY A 733 -19.53 2.86 -13.05
C GLY A 733 -19.96 1.85 -11.98
N ALA A 734 -19.73 0.57 -12.21
CA ALA A 734 -19.89 -0.42 -11.15
C ALA A 734 -18.91 -0.09 -10.02
N GLY A 735 -19.40 -0.09 -8.79
CA GLY A 735 -18.54 0.06 -7.60
C GLY A 735 -17.44 -1.01 -7.62
N THR A 736 -16.33 -0.69 -6.99
CA THR A 736 -15.18 -1.60 -6.86
C THR A 736 -15.17 -2.22 -5.46
N ASP A 737 -14.26 -3.16 -5.21
CA ASP A 737 -14.06 -3.72 -3.87
C ASP A 737 -13.60 -2.66 -2.85
N ASP A 738 -13.00 -1.56 -3.34
CA ASP A 738 -12.48 -0.46 -2.52
C ASP A 738 -13.45 0.72 -2.39
N MET A 739 -14.39 0.89 -3.33
CA MET A 739 -15.44 1.91 -3.31
C MET A 739 -16.81 1.27 -3.10
N LYS A 740 -17.25 1.17 -1.84
CA LYS A 740 -18.53 0.57 -1.47
C LYS A 740 -19.68 1.54 -1.72
N LEU A 741 -20.60 1.21 -2.64
CA LEU A 741 -21.84 1.96 -2.82
C LEU A 741 -22.71 1.80 -1.56
N VAL A 742 -23.06 2.91 -0.91
CA VAL A 742 -23.84 2.94 0.34
C VAL A 742 -25.22 3.57 0.16
N ALA A 743 -25.38 4.41 -0.87
CA ALA A 743 -26.70 4.97 -1.22
C ALA A 743 -26.77 5.23 -2.74
N ASP A 744 -27.93 4.94 -3.32
CA ASP A 744 -28.31 5.32 -4.69
C ASP A 744 -29.71 5.95 -4.60
N ILE A 745 -29.73 7.31 -4.55
CA ILE A 745 -30.90 8.06 -4.15
C ILE A 745 -31.54 8.69 -5.38
N ASP A 746 -32.70 8.18 -5.77
CA ASP A 746 -33.54 8.83 -6.77
C ASP A 746 -34.30 10.00 -6.13
N LEU A 747 -33.97 11.20 -6.56
CA LEU A 747 -34.62 12.45 -6.11
C LEU A 747 -35.85 12.82 -6.96
N GLY A 748 -36.23 11.99 -7.94
CA GLY A 748 -37.36 12.26 -8.83
C GLY A 748 -37.16 13.48 -9.74
N ARG A 749 -35.92 13.96 -9.86
CA ARG A 749 -35.56 15.08 -10.73
C ARG A 749 -35.07 14.49 -12.05
N HIS A 750 -35.99 14.25 -12.99
CA HIS A 750 -35.62 13.94 -14.35
C HIS A 750 -35.15 15.23 -15.04
N ALA A 751 -33.90 15.24 -15.54
CA ALA A 751 -33.29 16.36 -16.24
C ALA A 751 -33.98 16.65 -17.57
#